data_ebdd2348ae8a7f73a8f0345d30c5b27f
#
_entry.id   ebdd2348ae8a7f73a8f0345d30c5b27f
#
_cell.length_a   1.000
_cell.length_b   1.000
_cell.length_c   1.000
_cell.angle_alpha   90.00
_cell.angle_beta   90.00
_cell.angle_gamma   90.00
#
_symmetry.space_group_name_H-M   'P 1'
#
loop_
_entity.id
_entity.type
_entity.pdbx_description
1 polymer ?
#
loop_
_entity_poly.entity_id
_entity_poly.type
_entity_poly.pdbx_seq_one_letter_code
_entity_poly.pdbx_strand_id
1 'polypeptide(L)'
;MHATLAEGYISVDTLVVGAGDYTWKGRNYQVNGTGDVLIDVPKPWNDPMANNPLTTLNLLEHDDSHVGVQLVKAQTVIGSGGSLTLRDLQGDEVEADKTLHIAQNGTVVAEGDYGFRLTTAPGDGLYVNYGLKALNIHGGQKLTLAEHGGAYGATADMSAKIGGEGDLAINTVRQVSLSNGQNDYQGATYVQMGTLRTDADGALGNTRELNISNAAIVDLNGSTQTVETFTGQMGSTVLFKEGALTVNKGGIIQGELTGGGNLNVTGGTLAIEGLNARYNALTSISPNAEVSLDNTQGLGRGNIANDGLLTLKNVTGELRNSISGKGIVSATARTDVELDGDNSRFVGQFNIDTGSALSVNEQKNLGDASVINNGLLTISTERSWAMTHSISGSGDVTKLGTGILTLNNDSAAYQGTTDIVGGEIAFGSDSAINMASQHINIHNSGVMSGNVTTAGDMNVRGALRVAKTTIGGNLENGGTVQMNSEGGKPGNVLTVNGNYTGNNGLMTFNATLGGDNSPTDKMNVKGDTQGNTRVRVDNIGGVGAQTVNGIELIEVGGNSAGNFALTTGTVEAGAYVYTLAKGKGNDEKNWYLTSKWDGVTPADTPDPINNPPVVDPEGPSVYRPEAGSYISNIAAANSLFSHRLHDRLGEPQYTDSLHSQGSASSMWMRHVGGHERSRAGDGQLNTQANRYVLQLGGDLAQWSSNAQDRWHLGVMAGYANQHSNTQSNRVGYKSDGRISGYSAGLYATWYQNDANKTGAYVDSWALYNWFDNSVSSDNRSADDYDSRGVTASVEGGYTFEAGTFSGSEGTLNTWYVQPQAQITWMGVKDSDHTRKDGTRIETEGDGNVQTRLGVKTYLNSHHQRDDGKQREFQPYIEANWINNSKVYAVKMNGQTVGREGARNLGEVRTGVEAKVNNNLSLWGNVGVQLGDKGYSDTQGMLGVKYSW
;
A
#
# COMPACT_ATOMS: atom_id res chain seq x y z
N MET A 1 1.72 66.63 43.01
CA MET A 1 0.79 65.50 42.91
C MET A 1 0.24 65.51 41.52
N HIS A 2 0.67 64.46 40.69
CA HIS A 2 -0.01 64.15 39.42
C HIS A 2 -0.68 62.77 39.62
N ALA A 3 -1.96 62.85 39.95
CA ALA A 3 -2.80 61.67 39.92
C ALA A 3 -3.41 61.53 38.50
N THR A 4 -3.10 60.42 37.80
CA THR A 4 -3.73 60.12 36.54
C THR A 4 -4.90 59.17 36.82
N LEU A 5 -6.10 59.63 36.63
CA LEU A 5 -7.31 58.79 36.65
C LEU A 5 -7.44 58.09 35.30
N ALA A 6 -7.23 56.77 35.26
CA ALA A 6 -7.61 55.96 34.11
C ALA A 6 -8.59 54.91 34.61
N GLU A 7 -9.82 54.97 34.15
CA GLU A 7 -10.87 53.95 34.31
C GLU A 7 -11.07 53.35 35.70
N GLY A 8 -11.11 54.18 36.72
CA GLY A 8 -11.42 53.72 38.09
C GLY A 8 -10.24 53.27 38.92
N TYR A 9 -9.02 53.44 38.43
CA TYR A 9 -7.78 53.19 39.17
C TYR A 9 -7.04 54.50 39.45
N ILE A 10 -6.44 54.58 40.62
CA ILE A 10 -5.47 55.65 40.97
C ILE A 10 -4.10 55.01 41.15
N SER A 11 -3.12 55.48 40.38
CA SER A 11 -1.72 55.15 40.57
C SER A 11 -1.04 56.43 41.10
N VAL A 12 -0.36 56.33 42.24
CA VAL A 12 0.37 57.45 42.85
C VAL A 12 1.81 57.02 43.12
N ASP A 13 2.76 57.83 42.68
CA ASP A 13 4.15 57.69 43.08
C ASP A 13 4.41 58.26 44.46
N THR A 14 3.76 59.36 44.78
CA THR A 14 3.86 59.99 46.06
C THR A 14 2.48 60.56 46.44
N LEU A 15 2.02 60.15 47.61
CA LEU A 15 0.81 60.73 48.23
C LEU A 15 1.19 61.41 49.50
N VAL A 16 0.91 62.71 49.58
CA VAL A 16 1.12 63.56 50.78
C VAL A 16 -0.20 63.68 51.55
N VAL A 17 -0.17 63.14 52.77
CA VAL A 17 -1.31 63.23 53.66
C VAL A 17 -0.97 64.18 54.86
N GLY A 18 -1.75 65.24 55.02
CA GLY A 18 -1.65 66.13 56.15
C GLY A 18 -2.53 65.72 57.33
N ALA A 19 -2.42 66.42 58.47
CA ALA A 19 -3.30 66.20 59.62
C ALA A 19 -4.76 66.49 59.24
N GLY A 20 -5.61 65.50 59.20
CA GLY A 20 -7.04 65.58 58.87
C GLY A 20 -7.56 64.38 58.04
N ASP A 21 -8.87 64.27 57.82
CA ASP A 21 -9.53 63.25 57.16
C ASP A 21 -9.43 63.42 55.60
N TYR A 22 -8.34 62.94 55.01
CA TYR A 22 -8.17 62.92 53.56
C TYR A 22 -8.47 61.52 53.03
N THR A 23 -9.66 61.32 52.46
CA THR A 23 -10.07 60.03 51.91
C THR A 23 -10.43 60.18 50.44
N TRP A 24 -9.73 59.48 49.59
CA TRP A 24 -10.16 59.32 48.24
C TRP A 24 -11.18 58.16 48.18
N LYS A 25 -12.21 58.31 47.36
CA LYS A 25 -13.26 57.29 47.15
C LYS A 25 -13.33 56.93 45.72
N GLY A 26 -13.19 55.63 45.42
CA GLY A 26 -13.28 55.07 44.12
C GLY A 26 -13.82 53.64 44.13
N ARG A 27 -14.01 53.06 42.92
CA ARG A 27 -14.49 51.68 42.82
C ARG A 27 -13.33 50.68 43.00
N ASN A 28 -12.20 50.91 42.32
CA ASN A 28 -11.05 50.04 42.32
C ASN A 28 -9.79 50.87 42.63
N TYR A 29 -8.87 50.22 43.40
CA TYR A 29 -7.58 50.80 43.69
C TYR A 29 -6.48 49.79 43.49
N GLN A 30 -5.44 50.20 42.79
CA GLN A 30 -4.26 49.34 42.57
C GLN A 30 -3.03 50.04 43.16
N VAL A 31 -2.32 49.32 44.02
CA VAL A 31 -1.03 49.76 44.53
C VAL A 31 0.05 49.24 43.57
N ASN A 32 0.73 50.16 42.90
CA ASN A 32 1.75 49.85 41.90
C ASN A 32 3.15 50.06 42.46
N GLY A 33 3.91 48.95 42.54
CA GLY A 33 5.35 48.99 42.77
C GLY A 33 5.80 49.78 44.01
N THR A 34 6.87 50.55 43.89
CA THR A 34 7.48 51.36 44.92
C THR A 34 7.16 52.81 44.76
N GLY A 35 6.84 53.50 45.80
CA GLY A 35 6.56 54.93 45.82
C GLY A 35 6.54 55.47 47.24
N ASP A 36 6.47 56.79 47.37
CA ASP A 36 6.48 57.43 48.68
C ASP A 36 5.08 57.95 49.07
N VAL A 37 4.68 57.65 50.26
CA VAL A 37 3.50 58.26 50.93
C VAL A 37 3.99 59.14 52.03
N LEU A 38 3.67 60.49 51.96
CA LEU A 38 4.07 61.50 52.93
C LEU A 38 2.94 61.71 53.90
N ILE A 39 3.25 61.71 55.19
CA ILE A 39 2.31 61.90 56.29
C ILE A 39 2.86 62.88 57.30
N ASP A 40 1.96 63.63 57.91
CA ASP A 40 2.26 64.45 59.03
C ASP A 40 2.22 63.61 60.32
N VAL A 41 3.37 63.34 60.86
CA VAL A 41 3.51 62.45 62.05
C VAL A 41 3.40 63.25 63.31
N PRO A 42 2.36 63.06 64.09
CA PRO A 42 2.24 63.80 65.36
C PRO A 42 3.27 63.33 66.37
N LYS A 43 3.95 64.24 67.01
CA LYS A 43 4.93 63.88 68.09
C LYS A 43 4.48 64.37 69.40
N PRO A 44 4.58 63.61 70.50
CA PRO A 44 4.88 62.16 70.59
C PRO A 44 3.65 61.28 70.42
N TRP A 45 3.77 60.17 69.78
CA TRP A 45 2.72 59.20 69.69
C TRP A 45 2.89 58.03 70.64
N ASN A 46 1.79 57.53 71.19
CA ASN A 46 1.82 56.42 72.20
C ASN A 46 1.82 55.06 71.46
N ASP A 47 2.88 54.31 71.73
CA ASP A 47 2.95 52.94 71.36
C ASP A 47 2.25 52.07 72.41
N PRO A 48 1.09 51.45 72.04
CA PRO A 48 0.39 50.59 73.02
C PRO A 48 1.15 49.32 73.32
N MET A 49 2.17 49.05 72.49
CA MET A 49 3.01 47.82 72.63
C MET A 49 4.33 48.04 73.33
N ALA A 50 4.67 49.22 73.65
CA ALA A 50 5.98 49.63 74.22
C ALA A 50 6.47 48.84 75.40
N ASN A 51 5.64 48.13 76.11
CA ASN A 51 5.99 47.45 77.41
C ASN A 51 5.62 45.96 77.48
N ASN A 52 5.13 45.31 76.36
CA ASN A 52 4.74 43.92 76.39
C ASN A 52 5.66 43.11 75.50
N PRO A 53 6.37 42.11 75.98
CA PRO A 53 6.97 41.08 75.15
C PRO A 53 5.84 40.35 74.49
N LEU A 54 5.72 40.54 73.19
CA LEU A 54 4.69 39.89 72.42
C LEU A 54 4.90 38.35 72.46
N THR A 55 3.91 37.73 73.04
CA THR A 55 3.72 36.33 72.84
C THR A 55 2.85 36.16 71.56
N THR A 56 3.34 35.77 70.66
CA THR A 56 3.29 35.26 69.38
C THR A 56 2.00 34.81 68.69
N LEU A 57 0.89 34.88 69.38
CA LEU A 57 -0.36 34.30 68.78
C LEU A 57 -1.06 35.30 67.87
N ASN A 58 -0.67 36.55 67.84
CA ASN A 58 -1.42 37.63 67.19
C ASN A 58 -0.56 38.52 66.28
N LEU A 59 0.52 38.03 65.68
CA LEU A 59 1.33 38.81 64.75
C LEU A 59 0.54 39.31 63.54
N LEU A 60 -0.39 38.51 63.03
CA LEU A 60 -1.26 38.93 61.96
C LEU A 60 -2.29 39.97 62.35
N GLU A 61 -2.75 40.01 63.62
CA GLU A 61 -3.61 41.04 64.16
C GLU A 61 -2.87 42.37 64.27
N HIS A 62 -1.60 42.34 64.63
CA HIS A 62 -0.76 43.51 64.69
C HIS A 62 -0.37 44.07 63.34
N ASP A 63 -0.29 43.21 62.36
CA ASP A 63 -0.08 43.58 60.97
C ASP A 63 -1.35 44.17 60.34
N ASP A 64 -2.49 43.65 60.70
CA ASP A 64 -3.80 43.98 60.13
C ASP A 64 -4.59 44.93 61.04
N SER A 65 -3.96 45.93 61.55
CA SER A 65 -4.56 46.91 62.48
C SER A 65 -5.74 47.61 61.88
N HIS A 66 -6.91 47.50 62.52
CA HIS A 66 -8.16 48.18 62.11
C HIS A 66 -8.20 49.66 62.50
N VAL A 67 -7.19 50.17 63.23
CA VAL A 67 -7.12 51.53 63.75
C VAL A 67 -6.13 52.32 62.88
N GLY A 68 -6.51 52.59 61.63
CA GLY A 68 -5.66 53.37 60.79
C GLY A 68 -6.36 54.55 60.16
N VAL A 69 -5.56 55.49 59.65
CA VAL A 69 -6.08 56.54 58.79
C VAL A 69 -6.28 56.06 57.40
N GLN A 70 -7.51 56.02 56.96
CA GLN A 70 -7.81 55.58 55.56
C GLN A 70 -7.41 56.67 54.58
N LEU A 71 -6.44 56.46 53.74
CA LEU A 71 -5.99 57.37 52.70
C LEU A 71 -6.80 57.21 51.43
N VAL A 72 -7.13 56.01 51.09
CA VAL A 72 -7.87 55.62 49.92
C VAL A 72 -8.99 54.68 50.33
N LYS A 73 -10.20 54.92 49.86
CA LYS A 73 -11.36 54.04 50.00
C LYS A 73 -11.74 53.45 48.64
N ALA A 74 -11.78 52.11 48.52
CA ALA A 74 -12.15 51.44 47.29
C ALA A 74 -12.99 50.20 47.60
N GLN A 75 -13.79 49.73 46.61
CA GLN A 75 -14.53 48.45 46.72
C GLN A 75 -13.63 47.24 46.53
N THR A 76 -12.56 47.41 45.73
CA THR A 76 -11.57 46.37 45.45
C THR A 76 -10.20 46.99 45.50
N VAL A 77 -9.28 46.30 46.17
CA VAL A 77 -7.87 46.67 46.26
C VAL A 77 -7.04 45.59 45.63
N ILE A 78 -6.12 45.97 44.74
CA ILE A 78 -5.14 45.08 44.11
C ILE A 78 -3.76 45.53 44.54
N GLY A 79 -2.94 44.59 45.08
CA GLY A 79 -1.64 44.89 45.68
C GLY A 79 -1.70 45.21 47.14
N SER A 80 -0.56 45.57 47.71
CA SER A 80 -0.45 45.85 49.13
C SER A 80 0.25 47.18 49.39
N GLY A 81 0.05 47.71 50.58
CA GLY A 81 0.77 48.88 51.01
C GLY A 81 2.25 48.64 51.35
N GLY A 82 2.67 47.37 51.45
CA GLY A 82 4.00 46.99 51.91
C GLY A 82 5.15 47.36 50.96
N SER A 83 4.90 47.60 49.69
CA SER A 83 5.92 48.08 48.77
C SER A 83 6.03 49.63 48.66
N LEU A 84 5.23 50.34 49.40
CA LEU A 84 5.27 51.81 49.49
C LEU A 84 6.11 52.21 50.69
N THR A 85 6.89 53.33 50.57
CA THR A 85 7.67 53.88 51.66
C THR A 85 6.89 54.99 52.33
N LEU A 86 6.71 54.90 53.62
CA LEU A 86 6.09 55.93 54.39
C LEU A 86 7.18 56.95 54.82
N ARG A 87 6.97 58.21 54.46
CA ARG A 87 7.90 59.28 54.78
C ARG A 87 7.19 60.36 55.53
N ASP A 88 7.94 61.16 56.38
CA ASP A 88 7.45 62.37 56.98
C ASP A 88 7.40 63.53 55.97
N LEU A 89 6.93 64.69 56.46
CA LEU A 89 6.81 65.86 55.59
C LEU A 89 8.18 66.48 55.20
N GLN A 90 9.24 66.11 55.84
CA GLN A 90 10.61 66.40 55.46
C GLN A 90 11.21 65.51 54.43
N GLY A 91 10.54 64.42 54.15
CA GLY A 91 10.99 63.40 53.20
C GLY A 91 11.85 62.29 53.81
N ASP A 92 12.00 62.30 55.13
CA ASP A 92 12.70 61.24 55.84
C ASP A 92 11.77 60.00 55.98
N GLU A 93 12.33 58.79 55.90
CA GLU A 93 11.57 57.58 56.15
C GLU A 93 11.11 57.50 57.58
N VAL A 94 9.85 57.16 57.79
CA VAL A 94 9.31 57.02 59.16
C VAL A 94 9.83 55.67 59.69
N GLU A 95 10.81 55.76 60.61
CA GLU A 95 11.41 54.58 61.25
C GLU A 95 10.44 53.91 62.21
N ALA A 96 10.68 52.61 62.49
CA ALA A 96 9.99 51.89 63.54
C ALA A 96 10.33 52.51 64.88
N ASP A 97 9.30 52.89 65.70
CA ASP A 97 9.51 53.47 67.02
C ASP A 97 10.09 52.46 67.99
N LYS A 98 9.94 51.19 67.78
CA LYS A 98 10.34 50.15 68.71
C LYS A 98 10.59 48.81 68.07
N THR A 99 11.69 48.19 68.46
CA THR A 99 12.02 46.81 68.20
C THR A 99 11.64 45.92 69.38
N LEU A 100 10.86 44.86 69.17
CA LEU A 100 10.39 43.94 70.20
C LEU A 100 10.85 42.51 69.88
N HIS A 101 11.20 41.73 70.97
CA HIS A 101 11.45 40.31 70.80
C HIS A 101 10.17 39.51 70.67
N ILE A 102 10.07 38.71 69.59
CA ILE A 102 8.95 37.84 69.32
C ILE A 102 9.30 36.44 69.78
N ALA A 103 8.61 35.92 70.78
CA ALA A 103 8.84 34.60 71.36
C ALA A 103 7.68 33.70 71.04
N GLN A 104 8.00 32.43 70.64
CA GLN A 104 7.04 31.35 70.43
C GLN A 104 7.46 30.17 71.28
N ASN A 105 6.50 29.55 71.98
CA ASN A 105 6.77 28.41 72.89
C ASN A 105 7.93 28.67 73.84
N GLY A 106 8.04 29.91 74.34
CA GLY A 106 9.09 30.29 75.36
C GLY A 106 10.46 30.59 74.75
N THR A 107 10.61 30.57 73.40
CA THR A 107 11.90 30.85 72.77
C THR A 107 11.72 32.11 71.89
N VAL A 108 12.67 33.05 71.96
CA VAL A 108 12.68 34.19 71.00
C VAL A 108 13.06 33.69 69.61
N VAL A 109 12.16 33.83 68.70
CA VAL A 109 12.30 33.36 67.33
C VAL A 109 12.58 34.48 66.33
N ALA A 110 12.18 35.67 66.62
CA ALA A 110 12.36 36.84 65.74
C ALA A 110 12.39 38.17 66.53
N GLU A 111 12.77 39.20 65.82
CA GLU A 111 12.56 40.59 66.25
C GLU A 111 11.51 41.25 65.36
N GLY A 112 10.63 42.08 65.92
CA GLY A 112 9.63 42.79 65.18
C GLY A 112 9.83 44.31 65.38
N ASP A 113 9.89 45.02 64.28
CA ASP A 113 9.96 46.47 64.26
C ASP A 113 8.54 47.06 64.12
N TYR A 114 8.10 47.85 65.08
CA TYR A 114 6.79 48.46 65.13
C TYR A 114 6.88 49.96 64.87
N GLY A 115 5.89 50.53 64.22
CA GLY A 115 5.81 51.92 63.88
C GLY A 115 4.68 52.17 62.91
N PHE A 116 4.71 53.35 62.31
CA PHE A 116 3.77 53.65 61.22
C PHE A 116 4.06 52.83 59.98
N ARG A 117 3.02 52.34 59.43
CA ARG A 117 3.13 51.57 58.16
C ARG A 117 1.92 51.75 57.22
N LEU A 118 2.08 51.42 56.01
CA LEU A 118 1.01 51.36 55.00
C LEU A 118 0.48 49.94 54.87
N THR A 119 -0.83 49.82 54.75
CA THR A 119 -1.48 48.52 54.57
C THR A 119 -2.74 48.65 53.70
N THR A 120 -3.07 47.62 52.94
CA THR A 120 -4.35 47.48 52.23
C THR A 120 -5.37 46.67 52.98
N ALA A 121 -5.01 46.08 54.12
CA ALA A 121 -5.96 45.43 55.01
C ALA A 121 -6.87 46.46 55.70
N PRO A 122 -8.16 46.24 55.77
CA PRO A 122 -8.99 45.06 55.57
C PRO A 122 -9.50 44.83 54.11
N GLY A 123 -8.90 45.38 53.12
CA GLY A 123 -9.21 45.11 51.72
C GLY A 123 -10.13 46.10 51.03
N ASP A 124 -10.51 47.19 51.70
CA ASP A 124 -11.39 48.26 51.27
C ASP A 124 -10.69 49.61 51.06
N GLY A 125 -9.35 49.59 51.05
CA GLY A 125 -8.59 50.80 50.81
C GLY A 125 -7.12 50.69 51.16
N LEU A 126 -6.42 51.83 51.17
CA LEU A 126 -5.07 52.03 51.67
C LEU A 126 -5.13 52.81 52.99
N TYR A 127 -4.42 52.33 54.00
CA TYR A 127 -4.39 52.86 55.36
C TYR A 127 -2.95 53.12 55.81
N VAL A 128 -2.81 54.14 56.65
CA VAL A 128 -1.64 54.33 57.47
C VAL A 128 -2.00 53.87 58.87
N ASN A 129 -1.30 52.85 59.34
CA ASN A 129 -1.50 52.22 60.64
C ASN A 129 -0.22 52.31 61.48
N TYR A 130 -0.35 52.30 62.78
CA TYR A 130 0.72 51.98 63.68
C TYR A 130 0.65 50.41 63.94
N GLY A 131 1.69 49.71 63.57
CA GLY A 131 1.73 48.29 63.79
C GLY A 131 3.08 47.72 63.39
N LEU A 132 3.12 46.44 63.20
CA LEU A 132 4.31 45.71 62.79
C LEU A 132 4.75 46.17 61.38
N LYS A 133 5.98 46.72 61.29
CA LYS A 133 6.57 47.20 60.03
C LYS A 133 7.50 46.16 59.40
N ALA A 134 8.28 45.47 60.19
CA ALA A 134 9.20 44.45 59.73
C ALA A 134 9.37 43.35 60.80
N LEU A 135 9.72 42.18 60.32
CA LEU A 135 10.11 41.00 61.11
C LEU A 135 11.52 40.55 60.70
N ASN A 136 12.35 40.24 61.66
CA ASN A 136 13.66 39.66 61.44
C ASN A 136 13.75 38.30 62.14
N ILE A 137 13.67 37.18 61.37
CA ILE A 137 13.68 35.83 61.95
C ILE A 137 15.10 35.41 62.26
N HIS A 138 15.36 34.98 63.48
CA HIS A 138 16.69 34.58 63.94
C HIS A 138 17.15 33.31 63.28
N GLY A 139 18.44 33.25 62.89
CA GLY A 139 19.04 32.05 62.29
C GLY A 139 18.89 30.82 63.19
N GLY A 140 18.49 29.70 62.62
CA GLY A 140 18.21 28.46 63.35
C GLY A 140 16.88 28.42 64.09
N GLN A 141 16.11 29.50 64.05
CA GLN A 141 14.75 29.59 64.60
C GLN A 141 13.70 29.48 63.54
N LYS A 142 12.45 29.22 63.95
CA LYS A 142 11.28 29.12 63.04
C LYS A 142 10.15 30.00 63.61
N LEU A 143 9.77 31.01 62.87
CA LEU A 143 8.61 31.82 63.14
C LEU A 143 7.36 31.18 62.53
N THR A 144 6.32 30.95 63.32
CA THR A 144 5.05 30.41 62.85
C THR A 144 3.99 31.51 62.80
N LEU A 145 3.40 31.68 61.60
CA LEU A 145 2.20 32.50 61.38
C LEU A 145 0.97 31.61 61.47
N ALA A 146 0.02 32.00 62.33
CA ALA A 146 -1.23 31.28 62.53
C ALA A 146 -2.37 32.30 62.64
N GLU A 147 -3.46 32.07 61.88
CA GLU A 147 -4.69 32.81 62.05
C GLU A 147 -5.41 32.37 63.33
N HIS A 148 -5.75 33.34 64.16
CA HIS A 148 -6.65 33.10 65.28
C HIS A 148 -8.10 33.35 64.90
N GLY A 149 -8.88 32.22 64.85
CA GLY A 149 -10.22 32.24 64.46
C GLY A 149 -11.14 33.19 65.21
N GLY A 150 -11.83 34.08 64.57
CA GLY A 150 -13.03 34.69 65.04
C GLY A 150 -13.26 36.13 64.71
N ALA A 151 -12.25 36.98 64.65
CA ALA A 151 -12.45 38.42 64.46
C ALA A 151 -12.14 38.98 63.08
N TYR A 152 -11.38 38.30 62.27
CA TYR A 152 -10.79 38.83 61.04
C TYR A 152 -11.17 38.05 59.77
N GLY A 153 -12.37 37.96 59.44
CA GLY A 153 -12.78 37.43 58.17
C GLY A 153 -12.05 36.15 57.67
N ALA A 154 -12.10 35.87 56.35
CA ALA A 154 -11.54 34.66 55.77
C ALA A 154 -10.02 34.71 55.46
N THR A 155 -9.37 35.89 55.60
CA THR A 155 -7.96 36.05 55.20
C THR A 155 -7.23 36.98 56.17
N ALA A 156 -6.07 36.55 56.66
CA ALA A 156 -5.12 37.37 57.43
C ALA A 156 -3.91 37.68 56.52
N ASP A 157 -3.51 38.89 56.39
CA ASP A 157 -2.38 39.35 55.58
C ASP A 157 -1.18 39.73 56.43
N MET A 158 0.02 39.30 56.06
CA MET A 158 1.29 39.77 56.58
C MET A 158 1.88 40.76 55.55
N SER A 159 1.64 42.04 55.79
CA SER A 159 2.19 43.12 54.94
C SER A 159 3.53 43.68 55.48
N ALA A 160 3.91 43.34 56.69
CA ALA A 160 5.22 43.69 57.22
C ALA A 160 6.33 42.98 56.47
N LYS A 161 7.47 43.63 56.28
CA LYS A 161 8.64 42.97 55.63
C LYS A 161 9.16 41.85 56.52
N ILE A 162 9.39 40.66 55.92
CA ILE A 162 10.01 39.51 56.60
C ILE A 162 11.45 39.40 56.14
N GLY A 163 12.39 39.47 57.05
CA GLY A 163 13.82 39.25 56.83
C GLY A 163 14.42 38.24 57.79
N GLY A 164 15.76 38.09 57.78
CA GLY A 164 16.52 37.22 58.64
C GLY A 164 16.89 35.88 58.05
N GLU A 165 17.65 35.10 58.85
CA GLU A 165 18.19 33.79 58.40
C GLU A 165 17.33 32.59 58.82
N GLY A 166 16.28 32.83 59.59
CA GLY A 166 15.42 31.77 60.15
C GLY A 166 14.30 31.38 59.24
N ASP A 167 13.59 30.31 59.61
CA ASP A 167 12.53 29.68 58.86
C ASP A 167 11.15 30.36 59.11
N LEU A 168 10.31 30.42 58.10
CA LEU A 168 8.92 30.83 58.21
C LEU A 168 8.00 29.63 58.12
N ALA A 169 7.06 29.51 59.06
CA ALA A 169 6.01 28.47 58.96
C ALA A 169 4.62 29.14 58.95
N ILE A 170 3.75 28.54 58.15
CA ILE A 170 2.33 28.85 58.08
C ILE A 170 1.57 27.65 58.66
N ASN A 171 0.82 27.94 59.72
CA ASN A 171 0.00 26.90 60.36
C ASN A 171 -1.35 27.54 60.74
N THR A 172 -2.29 27.51 59.84
CA THR A 172 -3.56 28.20 59.94
C THR A 172 -4.70 27.27 59.55
N VAL A 173 -5.90 27.59 60.02
CA VAL A 173 -7.10 26.82 59.62
C VAL A 173 -7.63 27.29 58.27
N ARG A 174 -7.39 28.56 57.89
CA ARG A 174 -7.91 29.15 56.65
C ARG A 174 -6.77 29.57 55.74
N GLN A 175 -6.43 30.86 55.74
CA GLN A 175 -5.47 31.46 54.80
C GLN A 175 -4.63 32.52 55.50
N VAL A 176 -3.35 32.55 55.19
CA VAL A 176 -2.44 33.64 55.45
C VAL A 176 -1.90 34.14 54.11
N SER A 177 -1.99 35.44 53.90
CA SER A 177 -1.37 36.10 52.78
C SER A 177 -0.03 36.71 53.15
N LEU A 178 0.94 36.68 52.21
CA LEU A 178 2.16 37.48 52.27
C LEU A 178 2.08 38.51 51.15
N SER A 179 1.91 39.80 51.51
CA SER A 179 1.70 40.88 50.58
C SER A 179 2.92 41.81 50.43
N ASN A 180 4.00 41.58 51.10
CA ASN A 180 5.22 42.36 50.98
C ASN A 180 6.22 41.75 50.01
N GLY A 181 6.42 42.41 48.88
CA GLY A 181 7.36 41.96 47.81
C GLY A 181 8.83 42.22 48.13
N GLN A 182 9.12 42.88 49.26
CA GLN A 182 10.50 43.13 49.70
C GLN A 182 10.98 42.16 50.77
N ASN A 183 10.26 41.07 50.97
CA ASN A 183 10.70 40.02 51.85
C ASN A 183 12.06 39.47 51.38
N ASP A 184 12.97 39.25 52.31
CA ASP A 184 14.33 38.81 51.98
C ASP A 184 14.87 37.74 52.96
N TYR A 185 13.98 37.09 53.76
CA TYR A 185 14.37 36.02 54.66
C TYR A 185 14.98 34.85 53.91
N GLN A 186 15.96 34.15 54.53
CA GLN A 186 16.79 33.17 53.84
C GLN A 186 16.47 31.73 54.30
N GLY A 187 15.63 31.59 55.31
CA GLY A 187 15.24 30.29 55.80
C GLY A 187 14.28 29.52 54.91
N ALA A 188 13.81 28.36 55.37
CA ALA A 188 12.77 27.63 54.68
C ALA A 188 11.39 28.22 54.96
N THR A 189 10.47 28.04 53.97
CA THR A 189 9.03 28.33 54.16
C THR A 189 8.27 27.01 54.27
N TYR A 190 7.70 26.76 55.45
CA TYR A 190 6.89 25.58 55.72
C TYR A 190 5.41 25.93 55.73
N VAL A 191 4.65 25.39 54.83
CA VAL A 191 3.18 25.46 54.86
C VAL A 191 2.67 24.18 55.51
N GLN A 192 2.42 24.26 56.82
CA GLN A 192 2.09 23.08 57.64
C GLN A 192 0.59 22.76 57.61
N MET A 193 -0.25 23.77 57.57
CA MET A 193 -1.71 23.66 57.51
C MET A 193 -2.31 24.90 56.91
N GLY A 194 -3.46 24.76 56.22
CA GLY A 194 -4.20 25.84 55.59
C GLY A 194 -3.57 26.36 54.32
N THR A 195 -3.87 27.60 53.93
CA THR A 195 -3.43 28.19 52.67
C THR A 195 -2.43 29.31 52.93
N LEU A 196 -1.26 29.22 52.29
CA LEU A 196 -0.35 30.33 52.11
C LEU A 196 -0.66 30.97 50.76
N ARG A 197 -1.06 32.24 50.74
CA ARG A 197 -1.28 33.01 49.52
C ARG A 197 -0.18 34.07 49.40
N THR A 198 0.32 34.24 48.19
CA THR A 198 1.30 35.30 47.88
C THR A 198 0.62 36.39 47.07
N ASP A 199 0.59 37.61 47.62
CA ASP A 199 -0.10 38.77 46.98
C ASP A 199 0.88 39.77 46.39
N ALA A 200 2.19 39.48 46.42
CA ALA A 200 3.22 40.30 45.81
C ALA A 200 4.31 39.42 45.20
N ASP A 201 4.97 39.91 44.18
CA ASP A 201 6.17 39.27 43.63
C ASP A 201 7.27 39.27 44.66
N GLY A 202 7.97 38.11 44.76
CA GLY A 202 9.05 37.96 45.77
C GLY A 202 8.57 37.86 47.24
N ALA A 203 7.30 37.65 47.50
CA ALA A 203 6.75 37.52 48.83
C ALA A 203 7.37 36.36 49.68
N LEU A 204 7.90 35.35 49.00
CA LEU A 204 8.64 34.27 49.66
C LEU A 204 10.11 34.61 49.93
N GLY A 205 10.56 35.84 49.74
CA GLY A 205 11.92 36.29 50.00
C GLY A 205 12.98 35.45 49.29
N ASN A 206 14.08 35.14 49.94
CA ASN A 206 15.16 34.30 49.46
C ASN A 206 15.02 32.86 50.02
N THR A 207 13.80 32.35 50.04
CA THR A 207 13.50 31.02 50.63
C THR A 207 14.40 29.91 50.05
N ARG A 208 15.14 29.23 50.93
CA ARG A 208 15.97 28.07 50.56
C ARG A 208 15.17 26.81 50.28
N GLU A 209 13.97 26.69 50.84
CA GLU A 209 13.05 25.58 50.61
C GLU A 209 11.61 26.01 50.81
N LEU A 210 10.75 25.76 49.82
CA LEU A 210 9.30 25.79 50.01
C LEU A 210 8.85 24.36 50.32
N ASN A 211 8.34 24.13 51.52
CA ASN A 211 7.89 22.80 51.97
C ASN A 211 6.40 22.84 52.32
N ILE A 212 5.61 22.07 51.58
CA ILE A 212 4.14 22.06 51.70
C ILE A 212 3.72 20.69 52.27
N SER A 213 3.13 20.71 53.45
CA SER A 213 2.63 19.52 54.13
C SER A 213 1.32 18.99 53.52
N ASN A 214 0.97 17.77 53.94
CA ASN A 214 -0.31 17.16 53.51
C ASN A 214 -1.49 18.09 53.86
N ALA A 215 -2.42 18.22 52.94
CA ALA A 215 -3.62 19.08 52.99
C ALA A 215 -3.33 20.58 53.05
N ALA A 216 -2.08 21.03 53.01
CA ALA A 216 -1.72 22.45 52.94
C ALA A 216 -1.73 22.95 51.48
N ILE A 217 -1.99 24.23 51.28
CA ILE A 217 -2.15 24.87 50.00
C ILE A 217 -1.21 26.07 49.87
N VAL A 218 -0.55 26.21 48.74
CA VAL A 218 0.07 27.48 48.28
C VAL A 218 -0.71 28.08 47.15
N ASP A 219 -1.14 29.28 47.28
CA ASP A 219 -1.86 30.03 46.26
C ASP A 219 -0.98 31.21 45.80
N LEU A 220 -0.44 31.10 44.56
CA LEU A 220 0.44 32.10 43.99
C LEU A 220 -0.31 33.40 43.61
N ASN A 221 -1.62 33.30 43.39
CA ASN A 221 -2.52 34.43 43.11
C ASN A 221 -1.99 35.38 42.03
N GLY A 222 -1.37 34.86 40.98
CA GLY A 222 -0.82 35.69 39.88
C GLY A 222 0.57 36.26 40.16
N SER A 223 1.18 36.01 41.32
CA SER A 223 2.49 36.55 41.70
C SER A 223 3.65 35.67 41.22
N THR A 224 4.82 36.28 41.12
CA THR A 224 6.08 35.60 40.78
C THR A 224 6.89 35.30 42.02
N GLN A 225 7.19 34.04 42.23
CA GLN A 225 7.99 33.58 43.38
C GLN A 225 9.23 32.82 42.91
N THR A 226 10.30 32.94 43.73
CA THR A 226 11.54 32.16 43.53
C THR A 226 11.91 31.43 44.79
N VAL A 227 12.23 30.12 44.65
CA VAL A 227 12.67 29.27 45.75
C VAL A 227 13.89 28.44 45.33
N GLU A 228 14.73 28.07 46.28
CA GLU A 228 15.88 27.20 45.94
C GLU A 228 15.41 25.77 45.72
N THR A 229 14.72 25.18 46.68
CA THR A 229 14.13 23.84 46.58
C THR A 229 12.63 23.87 46.81
N PHE A 230 11.94 22.91 46.23
CA PHE A 230 10.48 22.81 46.35
C PHE A 230 10.10 21.36 46.76
N THR A 231 9.47 21.23 47.92
CA THR A 231 8.97 19.97 48.46
C THR A 231 7.47 20.06 48.70
N GLY A 232 6.69 19.27 47.96
CA GLY A 232 5.24 19.14 48.14
C GLY A 232 4.89 17.72 48.54
N GLN A 233 4.38 17.52 49.78
CA GLN A 233 3.96 16.22 50.26
C GLN A 233 2.67 15.76 49.57
N MET A 234 2.40 14.44 49.58
CA MET A 234 1.14 13.90 49.08
C MET A 234 -0.04 14.59 49.77
N GLY A 235 -1.03 15.02 48.98
CA GLY A 235 -2.20 15.77 49.41
C GLY A 235 -1.99 17.27 49.54
N SER A 236 -0.78 17.81 49.32
CA SER A 236 -0.53 19.23 49.18
C SER A 236 -1.03 19.76 47.83
N THR A 237 -1.26 21.06 47.76
CA THR A 237 -1.75 21.71 46.50
C THR A 237 -1.04 23.04 46.25
N VAL A 238 -0.66 23.29 45.00
CA VAL A 238 -0.21 24.58 44.50
C VAL A 238 -1.18 25.12 43.47
N LEU A 239 -1.74 26.30 43.73
CA LEU A 239 -2.63 27.05 42.81
C LEU A 239 -1.80 28.13 42.12
N PHE A 240 -1.52 27.94 40.82
CA PHE A 240 -0.74 28.92 40.05
C PHE A 240 -1.52 30.18 39.79
N LYS A 241 -2.76 30.07 39.33
CA LYS A 241 -3.66 31.25 39.02
C LYS A 241 -2.95 32.33 38.22
N GLU A 242 -2.29 31.90 37.11
CA GLU A 242 -1.46 32.78 36.25
C GLU A 242 -0.16 33.26 36.91
N GLY A 243 0.20 32.77 38.08
CA GLY A 243 1.46 33.10 38.77
C GLY A 243 2.65 32.35 38.18
N ALA A 244 3.83 32.73 38.64
CA ALA A 244 5.09 32.09 38.27
C ALA A 244 5.87 31.55 39.51
N LEU A 245 6.36 30.33 39.41
CA LEU A 245 7.24 29.76 40.41
C LEU A 245 8.56 29.36 39.76
N THR A 246 9.66 29.91 40.22
CA THR A 246 11.03 29.56 39.82
C THR A 246 11.66 28.68 40.90
N VAL A 247 12.19 27.50 40.50
CA VAL A 247 12.88 26.55 41.38
C VAL A 247 14.32 26.42 40.92
N ASN A 248 15.28 26.81 41.81
CA ASN A 248 16.68 26.88 41.39
C ASN A 248 17.50 25.60 41.63
N LYS A 249 17.08 24.71 42.56
CA LYS A 249 17.84 23.50 42.94
C LYS A 249 17.00 22.21 42.94
N GLY A 250 15.81 22.25 42.31
CA GLY A 250 14.93 21.11 42.20
C GLY A 250 14.09 20.81 43.43
N GLY A 251 13.84 19.53 43.70
CA GLY A 251 13.00 19.06 44.79
C GLY A 251 12.10 17.90 44.43
N ILE A 252 11.02 17.71 45.22
CA ILE A 252 10.05 16.64 44.99
C ILE A 252 8.63 17.10 45.22
N ILE A 253 7.72 16.84 44.29
CA ILE A 253 6.31 17.22 44.37
C ILE A 253 5.47 15.95 44.24
N GLN A 254 4.88 15.52 45.36
CA GLN A 254 3.94 14.40 45.45
C GLN A 254 2.48 14.89 45.49
N GLY A 255 2.28 16.20 45.71
CA GLY A 255 1.00 16.86 45.75
C GLY A 255 0.50 17.31 44.38
N GLU A 256 -0.63 18.04 44.37
CA GLU A 256 -1.28 18.53 43.18
C GLU A 256 -0.77 19.91 42.77
N LEU A 257 -0.43 20.08 41.50
CA LEU A 257 -0.26 21.37 40.82
C LEU A 257 -1.52 21.66 40.02
N THR A 258 -2.00 22.93 40.01
CA THR A 258 -3.21 23.28 39.28
C THR A 258 -3.17 24.72 38.79
N GLY A 259 -3.82 24.96 37.66
CA GLY A 259 -3.95 26.30 37.03
C GLY A 259 -2.89 26.61 35.99
N GLY A 260 -3.06 27.73 35.31
CA GLY A 260 -2.14 28.33 34.33
C GLY A 260 -1.10 29.20 34.96
N GLY A 261 -0.08 29.58 34.22
CA GLY A 261 1.05 30.42 34.65
C GLY A 261 2.37 29.81 34.18
N ASN A 262 3.42 29.90 35.02
CA ASN A 262 4.75 29.41 34.65
C ASN A 262 5.42 28.66 35.83
N LEU A 263 6.00 27.49 35.54
CA LEU A 263 6.93 26.79 36.41
C LEU A 263 8.30 26.80 35.75
N ASN A 264 9.27 27.48 36.34
CA ASN A 264 10.63 27.58 35.80
C ASN A 264 11.58 26.77 36.65
N VAL A 265 12.20 25.75 36.09
CA VAL A 265 13.21 24.95 36.78
C VAL A 265 14.58 25.33 36.22
N THR A 266 15.41 25.98 37.03
CA THR A 266 16.66 26.59 36.55
C THR A 266 17.89 25.76 36.92
N GLY A 267 17.75 24.79 37.83
CA GLY A 267 18.82 23.87 38.24
C GLY A 267 18.32 22.73 39.12
N GLY A 268 19.15 21.72 39.27
CA GLY A 268 18.85 20.51 40.05
C GLY A 268 17.78 19.64 39.35
N THR A 269 17.31 18.63 40.10
CA THR A 269 16.22 17.73 39.61
C THR A 269 14.94 18.03 40.38
N LEU A 270 13.88 18.40 39.69
CA LEU A 270 12.54 18.51 40.24
C LEU A 270 11.74 17.25 39.85
N ALA A 271 11.52 16.36 40.84
CA ALA A 271 10.71 15.16 40.66
C ALA A 271 9.22 15.51 40.88
N ILE A 272 8.39 15.23 39.89
CA ILE A 272 6.94 15.47 39.94
C ILE A 272 6.25 14.10 39.91
N GLU A 273 5.74 13.69 41.08
CA GLU A 273 5.07 12.40 41.29
C GLU A 273 3.54 12.54 41.44
N GLY A 274 3.05 13.78 41.56
CA GLY A 274 1.63 14.06 41.68
C GLY A 274 0.85 13.93 40.37
N LEU A 275 -0.46 13.65 40.47
CA LEU A 275 -1.41 13.67 39.35
C LEU A 275 -1.97 15.07 39.17
N ASN A 276 -1.57 15.76 38.12
CA ASN A 276 -1.80 17.20 37.92
C ASN A 276 -2.76 17.48 36.74
N ALA A 277 -3.86 16.77 36.67
CA ALA A 277 -4.79 16.83 35.54
C ALA A 277 -5.31 18.25 35.21
N ARG A 278 -5.32 19.15 36.18
CA ARG A 278 -5.77 20.55 36.06
C ARG A 278 -4.64 21.56 35.90
N TYR A 279 -3.39 21.10 35.85
CA TYR A 279 -2.24 21.92 35.58
C TYR A 279 -2.12 22.20 34.08
N ASN A 280 -2.07 23.48 33.70
CA ASN A 280 -1.92 23.95 32.32
C ASN A 280 -0.87 25.07 32.20
N ALA A 281 -0.05 25.28 33.25
CA ALA A 281 1.04 26.24 33.19
C ALA A 281 2.15 25.79 32.24
N LEU A 282 2.90 26.73 31.69
CA LEU A 282 4.13 26.47 30.94
C LEU A 282 5.21 26.00 31.91
N THR A 283 5.79 24.85 31.65
CA THR A 283 6.97 24.37 32.38
C THR A 283 8.23 24.62 31.58
N SER A 284 9.14 25.43 32.07
CA SER A 284 10.43 25.74 31.44
C SER A 284 11.56 25.03 32.15
N ILE A 285 12.36 24.26 31.45
CA ILE A 285 13.51 23.50 31.97
C ILE A 285 14.78 24.09 31.38
N SER A 286 15.60 24.73 32.22
CA SER A 286 16.85 25.36 31.83
C SER A 286 17.96 24.33 31.53
N PRO A 287 19.02 24.66 30.78
CA PRO A 287 20.05 23.72 30.34
C PRO A 287 20.73 22.86 31.45
N ASN A 288 20.76 23.35 32.67
CA ASN A 288 21.37 22.64 33.80
C ASN A 288 20.34 22.06 34.80
N ALA A 289 19.09 21.98 34.36
CA ALA A 289 17.97 21.52 35.16
C ALA A 289 17.38 20.23 34.62
N GLU A 290 16.75 19.50 35.51
CA GLU A 290 15.99 18.28 35.18
C GLU A 290 14.59 18.36 35.78
N VAL A 291 13.60 17.96 34.99
CA VAL A 291 12.26 17.60 35.51
C VAL A 291 12.09 16.09 35.29
N SER A 292 11.78 15.37 36.37
CA SER A 292 11.53 13.94 36.33
C SER A 292 10.05 13.66 36.57
N LEU A 293 9.43 12.88 35.70
CA LEU A 293 8.04 12.45 35.80
C LEU A 293 7.97 10.94 36.06
N ASP A 294 7.06 10.49 36.91
CA ASP A 294 6.70 9.08 37.08
C ASP A 294 5.33 8.71 36.53
N ASN A 295 4.62 9.69 35.96
CA ASN A 295 3.33 9.50 35.29
C ASN A 295 3.13 10.53 34.18
N THR A 296 2.21 10.25 33.25
CA THR A 296 1.93 11.12 32.09
C THR A 296 1.16 12.39 32.44
N GLN A 297 0.58 12.49 33.63
CA GLN A 297 -0.21 13.64 34.08
C GLN A 297 0.59 14.58 35.00
N GLY A 298 1.87 14.29 35.25
CA GLY A 298 2.73 15.08 36.13
C GLY A 298 2.78 16.58 35.74
N LEU A 299 2.71 16.90 34.47
CA LEU A 299 2.62 18.29 33.97
C LEU A 299 1.26 18.59 33.32
N GLY A 300 0.25 17.79 33.64
CA GLY A 300 -1.13 17.99 33.19
C GLY A 300 -1.25 18.17 31.67
N ARG A 301 -1.76 19.35 31.27
CA ARG A 301 -1.89 19.74 29.85
C ARG A 301 -0.99 20.93 29.49
N GLY A 302 -0.10 21.32 30.38
CA GLY A 302 0.81 22.43 30.17
C GLY A 302 1.84 22.15 29.09
N ASN A 303 2.25 23.16 28.35
CA ASN A 303 3.36 23.05 27.41
C ASN A 303 4.70 22.95 28.16
N ILE A 304 5.68 22.31 27.54
CA ILE A 304 7.02 22.12 28.10
C ILE A 304 8.04 22.81 27.19
N ALA A 305 8.74 23.78 27.71
CA ALA A 305 9.92 24.38 27.08
C ALA A 305 11.17 23.71 27.66
N ASN A 306 11.69 22.70 26.97
CA ASN A 306 12.78 21.89 27.47
C ASN A 306 14.11 22.27 26.80
N ASP A 307 14.94 23.02 27.48
CA ASP A 307 16.34 23.26 27.10
C ASP A 307 17.33 22.46 27.99
N GLY A 308 16.81 21.72 28.96
CA GLY A 308 17.56 20.85 29.90
C GLY A 308 17.23 19.38 29.67
N LEU A 309 16.85 18.71 30.77
CA LEU A 309 16.51 17.28 30.78
C LEU A 309 15.08 17.06 31.28
N LEU A 310 14.25 16.43 30.46
CA LEU A 310 12.97 15.87 30.88
C LEU A 310 13.11 14.35 30.98
N THR A 311 13.00 13.80 32.14
CA THR A 311 13.13 12.35 32.40
C THR A 311 11.75 11.75 32.62
N LEU A 312 11.41 10.74 31.86
CA LEU A 312 10.24 9.89 32.05
C LEU A 312 10.74 8.59 32.69
N LYS A 313 10.39 8.35 33.97
CA LYS A 313 10.92 7.26 34.74
C LYS A 313 9.81 6.31 35.17
N ASN A 314 9.79 5.09 34.62
CA ASN A 314 8.73 4.11 34.86
C ASN A 314 7.31 4.64 34.55
N VAL A 315 7.20 5.45 33.49
CA VAL A 315 5.96 6.07 33.05
C VAL A 315 5.29 5.18 31.99
N THR A 316 3.98 4.99 32.10
CA THR A 316 3.18 4.32 31.08
C THR A 316 1.98 5.17 30.69
N GLY A 317 1.63 5.13 29.39
CA GLY A 317 0.46 5.81 28.87
C GLY A 317 0.81 6.89 27.85
N GLU A 318 -0.09 7.86 27.68
CA GLU A 318 -0.04 8.88 26.65
C GLU A 318 0.43 10.22 27.22
N LEU A 319 1.52 10.79 26.68
CA LEU A 319 2.03 12.11 26.99
C LEU A 319 1.52 13.13 25.97
N ARG A 320 0.55 13.96 26.40
CA ARG A 320 -0.14 14.91 25.55
C ARG A 320 0.46 16.32 25.53
N ASN A 321 1.47 16.55 26.35
CA ASN A 321 2.15 17.82 26.44
C ASN A 321 2.89 18.13 25.14
N SER A 322 2.77 19.37 24.67
CA SER A 322 3.63 19.87 23.59
C SER A 322 4.99 20.26 24.16
N ILE A 323 6.04 19.69 23.58
CA ILE A 323 7.44 19.92 23.96
C ILE A 323 8.09 20.84 22.92
N SER A 324 8.82 21.83 23.40
CA SER A 324 9.64 22.72 22.57
C SER A 324 11.05 22.82 23.17
N GLY A 325 11.98 23.49 22.46
CA GLY A 325 13.36 23.66 22.94
C GLY A 325 14.35 22.68 22.33
N LYS A 326 15.55 22.61 22.88
CA LYS A 326 16.70 21.86 22.36
C LYS A 326 17.36 20.93 23.40
N GLY A 327 16.65 20.66 24.48
CA GLY A 327 17.12 19.74 25.52
C GLY A 327 16.96 18.27 25.18
N ILE A 328 16.96 17.45 26.22
CA ILE A 328 16.82 15.99 26.09
C ILE A 328 15.52 15.54 26.75
N VAL A 329 14.82 14.63 26.11
CA VAL A 329 13.72 13.85 26.69
C VAL A 329 14.22 12.41 26.83
N SER A 330 14.27 11.88 28.03
CA SER A 330 14.83 10.56 28.33
C SER A 330 13.75 9.62 28.86
N ALA A 331 13.50 8.51 28.20
CA ALA A 331 12.64 7.44 28.65
C ALA A 331 13.48 6.35 29.31
N THR A 332 13.28 6.15 30.64
CA THR A 332 14.12 5.27 31.46
C THR A 332 13.28 4.31 32.33
N ALA A 333 13.92 3.32 32.93
CA ALA A 333 13.33 2.45 33.97
C ALA A 333 11.99 1.80 33.52
N ARG A 334 11.91 1.23 32.32
CA ARG A 334 10.75 0.57 31.74
C ARG A 334 9.59 1.53 31.38
N THR A 335 9.92 2.75 31.04
CA THR A 335 8.94 3.70 30.47
C THR A 335 8.39 3.16 29.17
N ASP A 336 7.06 3.26 29.01
CA ASP A 336 6.33 2.91 27.77
C ASP A 336 5.30 4.00 27.49
N VAL A 337 5.71 4.99 26.69
CA VAL A 337 4.95 6.23 26.49
C VAL A 337 4.66 6.46 25.02
N GLU A 338 3.41 6.79 24.71
CA GLU A 338 2.98 7.34 23.44
C GLU A 338 3.09 8.88 23.50
N LEU A 339 3.86 9.47 22.59
CA LEU A 339 3.96 10.91 22.44
C LEU A 339 2.82 11.41 21.52
N ASP A 340 1.84 12.12 22.10
CA ASP A 340 0.68 12.64 21.36
C ASP A 340 0.70 14.16 21.22
N GLY A 341 1.63 14.85 21.90
CA GLY A 341 1.78 16.30 21.80
C GLY A 341 2.33 16.77 20.46
N ASP A 342 2.06 18.06 20.15
CA ASP A 342 2.68 18.74 19.02
C ASP A 342 4.07 19.25 19.41
N ASN A 343 5.09 18.48 19.07
CA ASN A 343 6.49 18.77 19.36
C ASN A 343 7.22 19.42 18.17
N SER A 344 6.50 20.02 17.21
CA SER A 344 7.08 20.62 15.99
C SER A 344 8.18 21.67 16.26
N ARG A 345 8.22 22.22 17.46
CA ARG A 345 9.24 23.19 17.91
C ARG A 345 10.34 22.57 18.75
N PHE A 346 10.34 21.25 18.92
CA PHE A 346 11.40 20.55 19.64
C PHE A 346 12.49 20.11 18.66
N VAL A 347 13.70 20.62 18.86
CA VAL A 347 14.88 20.37 18.01
C VAL A 347 15.99 19.69 18.81
N GLY A 348 15.66 19.11 19.94
CA GLY A 348 16.58 18.44 20.85
C GLY A 348 16.79 16.97 20.54
N GLN A 349 16.68 16.13 21.57
CA GLN A 349 16.97 14.71 21.44
C GLN A 349 16.03 13.89 22.31
N PHE A 350 15.53 12.79 21.76
CA PHE A 350 14.87 11.72 22.53
C PHE A 350 15.88 10.60 22.80
N ASN A 351 15.98 10.19 24.05
CA ASN A 351 16.76 9.02 24.47
C ASN A 351 15.82 7.93 24.96
N ILE A 352 15.94 6.73 24.41
CA ILE A 352 15.17 5.57 24.83
C ILE A 352 16.13 4.55 25.40
N ASP A 353 16.10 4.36 26.71
CA ASP A 353 16.98 3.41 27.39
C ASP A 353 16.53 1.95 27.17
N THR A 354 17.45 1.03 27.38
CA THR A 354 17.17 -0.41 27.27
C THR A 354 15.99 -0.79 28.17
N GLY A 355 15.02 -1.47 27.62
CA GLY A 355 13.79 -1.91 28.29
C GLY A 355 12.71 -0.84 28.38
N SER A 356 12.94 0.35 27.81
CA SER A 356 11.93 1.42 27.66
C SER A 356 11.46 1.52 26.22
N ALA A 357 10.29 2.13 26.01
CA ALA A 357 9.67 2.33 24.73
C ALA A 357 9.09 3.74 24.56
N LEU A 358 9.19 4.26 23.36
CA LEU A 358 8.41 5.43 22.92
C LEU A 358 7.62 5.07 21.68
N SER A 359 6.39 5.58 21.59
CA SER A 359 5.51 5.43 20.43
C SER A 359 5.14 6.78 19.87
N VAL A 360 5.07 6.88 18.53
CA VAL A 360 4.70 8.10 17.80
C VAL A 360 3.77 7.76 16.63
N ASN A 361 2.82 8.65 16.36
CA ASN A 361 1.83 8.46 15.30
C ASN A 361 2.03 9.41 14.11
N GLU A 362 2.64 10.55 14.34
CA GLU A 362 2.83 11.60 13.33
C GLU A 362 4.23 12.25 13.48
N GLN A 363 4.73 12.81 12.41
CA GLN A 363 6.02 13.52 12.44
C GLN A 363 6.10 14.59 13.54
N LYS A 364 5.02 15.33 13.73
CA LYS A 364 4.97 16.38 14.78
C LYS A 364 5.22 15.87 16.19
N ASN A 365 5.00 14.57 16.45
CA ASN A 365 5.24 14.00 17.79
C ASN A 365 6.74 13.90 18.15
N LEU A 366 7.61 13.81 17.15
CA LEU A 366 9.07 13.88 17.32
C LEU A 366 9.62 15.27 17.05
N GLY A 367 8.90 16.11 16.36
CA GLY A 367 9.39 17.42 15.91
C GLY A 367 10.61 17.27 15.01
N ASP A 368 11.60 18.11 15.23
CA ASP A 368 12.89 18.07 14.53
C ASP A 368 14.01 17.47 15.40
N ALA A 369 13.64 16.62 16.36
CA ALA A 369 14.58 16.02 17.30
C ALA A 369 15.27 14.77 16.76
N SER A 370 16.52 14.53 17.14
CA SER A 370 17.18 13.25 16.94
C SER A 370 16.70 12.21 17.96
N VAL A 371 16.88 10.93 17.63
CA VAL A 371 16.52 9.82 18.52
C VAL A 371 17.74 8.93 18.75
N ILE A 372 18.12 8.74 20.00
CA ILE A 372 19.04 7.68 20.42
C ILE A 372 18.19 6.55 21.00
N ASN A 373 18.00 5.51 20.21
CA ASN A 373 17.16 4.38 20.56
C ASN A 373 18.02 3.20 21.03
N ASN A 374 18.03 2.90 22.33
CA ASN A 374 18.59 1.67 22.90
C ASN A 374 17.50 0.74 23.48
N GLY A 375 16.24 1.12 23.34
CA GLY A 375 15.07 0.37 23.73
C GLY A 375 14.19 0.02 22.53
N LEU A 376 12.93 0.48 22.54
CA LEU A 376 11.97 0.29 21.45
C LEU A 376 11.39 1.63 20.99
N LEU A 377 11.50 1.91 19.70
CA LEU A 377 10.77 2.99 19.07
C LEU A 377 9.65 2.41 18.19
N THR A 378 8.41 2.71 18.51
CA THR A 378 7.25 2.34 17.71
C THR A 378 6.76 3.52 16.90
N ILE A 379 6.69 3.36 15.58
CA ILE A 379 6.21 4.38 14.66
C ILE A 379 4.93 3.86 13.99
N SER A 380 3.80 4.44 14.36
CA SER A 380 2.50 4.13 13.78
C SER A 380 2.13 5.21 12.77
N THR A 381 1.88 4.84 11.53
CA THR A 381 1.52 5.79 10.47
C THR A 381 0.15 5.45 9.88
N GLU A 382 -0.85 6.26 10.19
CA GLU A 382 -2.12 6.25 9.45
C GLU A 382 -1.99 7.04 8.14
N ARG A 383 -1.18 8.10 8.15
CA ARG A 383 -0.83 8.91 6.99
C ARG A 383 0.66 8.80 6.72
N SER A 384 1.02 8.87 5.44
CA SER A 384 2.42 8.80 5.02
C SER A 384 3.19 10.07 5.40
N TRP A 385 4.39 9.90 5.92
CA TRP A 385 5.33 10.99 6.23
C TRP A 385 6.79 10.54 6.14
N ALA A 386 7.70 11.51 6.09
CA ALA A 386 9.12 11.25 5.98
C ALA A 386 9.84 11.54 7.31
N MET A 387 10.67 10.62 7.74
CA MET A 387 11.59 10.83 8.85
C MET A 387 12.82 11.58 8.35
N THR A 388 12.97 12.82 8.79
CA THR A 388 14.08 13.69 8.37
C THR A 388 15.24 13.68 9.37
N HIS A 389 15.03 13.10 10.57
CA HIS A 389 15.98 13.16 11.67
C HIS A 389 16.71 11.85 11.86
N SER A 390 17.86 11.93 12.53
CA SER A 390 18.66 10.75 12.82
C SER A 390 18.00 9.84 13.87
N ILE A 391 18.04 8.56 13.60
CA ILE A 391 17.78 7.51 14.58
C ILE A 391 19.04 6.67 14.69
N SER A 392 19.62 6.61 15.88
CA SER A 392 20.80 5.83 16.17
C SER A 392 20.60 4.94 17.40
N GLY A 393 21.59 4.16 17.77
CA GLY A 393 21.55 3.26 18.93
C GLY A 393 21.35 1.80 18.55
N SER A 394 21.22 0.96 19.56
CA SER A 394 21.13 -0.50 19.43
C SER A 394 19.72 -1.07 19.62
N GLY A 395 18.74 -0.19 19.82
CA GLY A 395 17.35 -0.58 20.08
C GLY A 395 16.56 -0.88 18.82
N ASP A 396 15.38 -1.45 19.00
CA ASP A 396 14.50 -1.93 17.95
C ASP A 396 13.55 -0.84 17.47
N VAL A 397 13.13 -0.95 16.21
CA VAL A 397 12.12 -0.08 15.60
C VAL A 397 10.98 -0.92 15.08
N THR A 398 9.75 -0.61 15.48
CA THR A 398 8.54 -1.24 14.97
C THR A 398 7.72 -0.23 14.18
N LYS A 399 7.41 -0.58 12.94
CA LYS A 399 6.54 0.21 12.07
C LYS A 399 5.13 -0.39 12.05
N LEU A 400 4.16 0.39 12.48
CA LEU A 400 2.72 0.06 12.47
C LEU A 400 1.93 0.99 11.55
N GLY A 401 0.64 0.70 11.37
CA GLY A 401 -0.29 1.50 10.58
C GLY A 401 -0.15 1.25 9.08
N THR A 402 -1.05 1.85 8.29
CA THR A 402 -1.18 1.57 6.85
C THR A 402 -0.39 2.53 5.96
N GLY A 403 0.08 3.65 6.49
CA GLY A 403 0.82 4.67 5.75
C GLY A 403 2.27 4.29 5.44
N ILE A 404 2.91 5.12 4.65
CA ILE A 404 4.32 4.98 4.25
C ILE A 404 5.19 5.83 5.17
N LEU A 405 6.21 5.22 5.75
CA LEU A 405 7.30 5.90 6.44
C LEU A 405 8.51 5.95 5.52
N THR A 406 8.91 7.14 5.10
CA THR A 406 10.12 7.32 4.30
C THR A 406 11.31 7.56 5.20
N LEU A 407 12.38 6.77 5.05
CA LEU A 407 13.65 6.90 5.78
C LEU A 407 14.75 7.45 4.89
N ASN A 408 15.72 8.13 5.50
CA ASN A 408 16.98 8.56 4.90
C ASN A 408 18.19 7.88 5.59
N ASN A 409 19.42 8.21 5.20
CA ASN A 409 20.62 7.61 5.81
C ASN A 409 20.69 7.80 7.33
N ASP A 410 20.36 9.00 7.80
CA ASP A 410 20.46 9.34 9.23
C ASP A 410 19.36 8.64 10.03
N SER A 411 18.15 8.54 9.49
CA SER A 411 17.04 7.85 10.16
C SER A 411 17.12 6.32 10.09
N ALA A 412 18.01 5.77 9.30
CA ALA A 412 18.26 4.33 9.15
C ALA A 412 19.54 3.85 9.85
N ALA A 413 20.15 4.68 10.71
CA ALA A 413 21.45 4.40 11.32
C ALA A 413 21.40 3.55 12.63
N TYR A 414 20.22 3.20 13.12
CA TYR A 414 20.06 2.32 14.28
C TYR A 414 20.38 0.86 13.95
N GLN A 415 20.90 0.11 14.93
CA GLN A 415 21.44 -1.24 14.71
C GLN A 415 20.51 -2.38 15.17
N GLY A 416 19.47 -2.10 15.92
CA GLY A 416 18.55 -3.13 16.43
C GLY A 416 17.69 -3.75 15.34
N THR A 417 16.70 -4.51 15.76
CA THR A 417 15.73 -5.15 14.86
C THR A 417 14.75 -4.13 14.30
N THR A 418 14.39 -4.31 13.05
CA THR A 418 13.29 -3.58 12.42
C THR A 418 12.14 -4.53 12.16
N ASP A 419 10.99 -4.27 12.77
CA ASP A 419 9.75 -4.98 12.53
C ASP A 419 8.77 -4.12 11.73
N ILE A 420 8.51 -4.49 10.48
CA ILE A 420 7.52 -3.84 9.63
C ILE A 420 6.23 -4.65 9.71
N VAL A 421 5.37 -4.30 10.65
CA VAL A 421 4.13 -5.05 10.92
C VAL A 421 3.01 -4.64 9.97
N GLY A 422 2.96 -3.36 9.58
CA GLY A 422 1.98 -2.85 8.65
C GLY A 422 2.45 -1.63 7.89
N GLY A 423 1.83 -1.36 6.73
CA GLY A 423 2.20 -0.28 5.84
C GLY A 423 3.57 -0.48 5.22
N GLU A 424 4.27 0.60 4.94
CA GLU A 424 5.51 0.55 4.16
C GLU A 424 6.62 1.36 4.83
N ILE A 425 7.84 0.82 4.85
CA ILE A 425 9.07 1.60 4.97
C ILE A 425 9.65 1.78 3.57
N ALA A 426 9.76 3.03 3.14
CA ALA A 426 10.28 3.40 1.83
C ALA A 426 11.60 4.18 1.93
N PHE A 427 12.47 3.98 0.95
CA PHE A 427 13.72 4.71 0.79
C PHE A 427 13.65 5.54 -0.48
N GLY A 428 13.50 6.86 -0.34
CA GLY A 428 13.16 7.78 -1.42
C GLY A 428 14.35 8.41 -2.16
N SER A 429 15.54 7.85 -2.07
CA SER A 429 16.76 8.40 -2.70
C SER A 429 17.10 7.70 -4.01
N ASP A 430 17.66 8.43 -4.97
CA ASP A 430 18.25 7.88 -6.19
C ASP A 430 19.52 7.04 -5.90
N SER A 431 20.17 7.32 -4.79
CA SER A 431 21.31 6.56 -4.26
C SER A 431 20.84 5.58 -3.19
N ALA A 432 21.52 4.46 -3.05
CA ALA A 432 21.19 3.48 -2.00
C ALA A 432 21.42 4.08 -0.61
N ILE A 433 20.41 3.98 0.24
CA ILE A 433 20.46 4.36 1.65
C ILE A 433 21.03 3.20 2.45
N ASN A 434 21.96 3.50 3.37
CA ASN A 434 22.52 2.50 4.25
C ASN A 434 21.64 2.32 5.48
N MET A 435 21.08 1.13 5.64
CA MET A 435 20.29 0.74 6.81
C MET A 435 21.12 -0.15 7.72
N ALA A 436 21.42 0.33 8.91
CA ALA A 436 22.33 -0.34 9.84
C ALA A 436 21.68 -1.46 10.66
N SER A 437 20.37 -1.62 10.60
CA SER A 437 19.62 -2.66 11.33
C SER A 437 20.15 -4.06 11.03
N GLN A 438 20.35 -4.86 12.11
CA GLN A 438 20.94 -6.21 12.02
C GLN A 438 19.92 -7.30 11.68
N HIS A 439 18.65 -7.06 11.95
CA HIS A 439 17.56 -7.96 11.62
C HIS A 439 16.36 -7.16 11.12
N ILE A 440 15.82 -7.53 9.98
CA ILE A 440 14.67 -6.87 9.40
C ILE A 440 13.58 -7.91 9.17
N ASN A 441 12.43 -7.75 9.82
CA ASN A 441 11.27 -8.60 9.66
C ASN A 441 10.15 -7.84 8.95
N ILE A 442 9.81 -8.27 7.76
CA ILE A 442 8.66 -7.74 7.01
C ILE A 442 7.50 -8.70 7.24
N HIS A 443 6.59 -8.34 8.14
CA HIS A 443 5.41 -9.14 8.46
C HIS A 443 4.37 -9.11 7.34
N ASN A 444 3.34 -9.96 7.42
CA ASN A 444 2.39 -10.20 6.33
C ASN A 444 1.76 -8.95 5.71
N SER A 445 1.52 -7.91 6.52
CA SER A 445 0.95 -6.64 6.05
C SER A 445 1.99 -5.55 5.84
N GLY A 446 3.26 -5.86 6.04
CA GLY A 446 4.39 -4.95 5.91
C GLY A 446 4.98 -4.94 4.51
N VAL A 447 5.53 -3.80 4.13
CA VAL A 447 6.22 -3.60 2.86
C VAL A 447 7.51 -2.82 3.11
N MET A 448 8.56 -3.20 2.42
CA MET A 448 9.80 -2.42 2.33
C MET A 448 10.12 -2.13 0.87
N SER A 449 10.49 -0.91 0.55
CA SER A 449 10.73 -0.50 -0.84
C SER A 449 11.87 0.51 -1.00
N GLY A 450 12.44 0.56 -2.19
CA GLY A 450 13.38 1.59 -2.63
C GLY A 450 14.84 1.13 -2.68
N ASN A 451 15.72 2.10 -2.92
CA ASN A 451 17.16 1.87 -3.02
C ASN A 451 17.79 1.77 -1.62
N VAL A 452 18.17 0.58 -1.21
CA VAL A 452 18.68 0.35 0.14
C VAL A 452 19.79 -0.69 0.17
N THR A 453 20.77 -0.45 1.02
CA THR A 453 21.78 -1.44 1.42
C THR A 453 21.60 -1.72 2.91
N THR A 454 21.18 -2.93 3.26
CA THR A 454 20.98 -3.33 4.65
C THR A 454 22.24 -3.98 5.20
N ALA A 455 22.51 -3.81 6.50
CA ALA A 455 23.67 -4.43 7.14
C ALA A 455 23.41 -5.90 7.53
N GLY A 456 22.19 -6.22 7.95
CA GLY A 456 21.87 -7.49 8.57
C GLY A 456 20.98 -8.42 7.75
N ASP A 457 20.43 -9.42 8.43
CA ASP A 457 19.54 -10.43 7.88
C ASP A 457 18.14 -9.87 7.62
N MET A 458 17.44 -10.42 6.64
CA MET A 458 16.08 -10.03 6.31
C MET A 458 15.16 -11.24 6.20
N ASN A 459 14.00 -11.16 6.85
CA ASN A 459 12.91 -12.13 6.76
C ASN A 459 11.68 -11.46 6.14
N VAL A 460 11.28 -11.94 4.97
CA VAL A 460 10.14 -11.40 4.21
C VAL A 460 8.95 -12.35 4.33
N ARG A 461 7.90 -11.93 5.03
CA ARG A 461 6.57 -12.57 5.02
C ARG A 461 5.52 -11.72 4.33
N GLY A 462 5.72 -10.41 4.31
CA GLY A 462 4.98 -9.43 3.55
C GLY A 462 5.57 -9.22 2.15
N ALA A 463 5.97 -7.99 1.83
CA ALA A 463 6.54 -7.66 0.52
C ALA A 463 7.84 -6.85 0.61
N LEU A 464 8.83 -7.28 -0.17
CA LEU A 464 10.02 -6.49 -0.49
C LEU A 464 9.91 -6.03 -1.94
N ARG A 465 9.86 -4.72 -2.17
CA ARG A 465 9.89 -4.12 -3.50
C ARG A 465 11.31 -3.64 -3.80
N VAL A 466 11.94 -4.37 -4.70
CA VAL A 466 13.36 -4.14 -5.05
C VAL A 466 13.49 -2.99 -6.04
N ALA A 467 14.48 -2.15 -5.80
CA ALA A 467 15.03 -1.24 -6.81
C ALA A 467 16.51 -1.58 -7.00
N LYS A 468 17.42 -0.78 -6.49
CA LYS A 468 18.83 -1.17 -6.30
C LYS A 468 19.00 -1.56 -4.83
N THR A 469 18.81 -2.84 -4.53
CA THR A 469 18.73 -3.33 -3.16
C THR A 469 19.83 -4.35 -2.88
N THR A 470 20.55 -4.13 -1.79
CA THR A 470 21.57 -5.06 -1.29
C THR A 470 21.23 -5.48 0.14
N ILE A 471 21.13 -6.76 0.37
CA ILE A 471 20.95 -7.35 1.70
C ILE A 471 22.34 -7.78 2.19
N GLY A 472 22.79 -7.18 3.30
CA GLY A 472 24.14 -7.44 3.84
C GLY A 472 24.27 -8.83 4.46
N GLY A 473 23.22 -9.34 5.07
CA GLY A 473 23.14 -10.67 5.66
C GLY A 473 22.38 -11.69 4.79
N ASN A 474 21.67 -12.59 5.46
CA ASN A 474 20.85 -13.61 4.83
C ASN A 474 19.46 -13.07 4.46
N LEU A 475 18.85 -13.64 3.43
CA LEU A 475 17.47 -13.37 3.04
C LEU A 475 16.62 -14.62 3.13
N GLU A 476 15.58 -14.59 3.96
CA GLU A 476 14.52 -15.60 3.98
C GLU A 476 13.27 -15.04 3.30
N ASN A 477 12.74 -15.76 2.31
CA ASN A 477 11.56 -15.35 1.56
C ASN A 477 10.38 -16.31 1.78
N GLY A 478 9.45 -15.94 2.64
CA GLY A 478 8.15 -16.60 2.82
C GLY A 478 6.98 -15.75 2.33
N GLY A 479 7.24 -14.55 1.83
CA GLY A 479 6.26 -13.59 1.31
C GLY A 479 6.45 -13.32 -0.18
N THR A 480 6.52 -12.06 -0.55
CA THR A 480 6.74 -11.62 -1.94
C THR A 480 7.99 -10.74 -2.05
N VAL A 481 8.92 -11.14 -2.90
CA VAL A 481 10.02 -10.30 -3.37
C VAL A 481 9.69 -9.82 -4.78
N GLN A 482 9.32 -8.57 -4.90
CA GLN A 482 8.97 -7.94 -6.16
C GLN A 482 10.18 -7.20 -6.71
N MET A 483 10.80 -7.76 -7.74
CA MET A 483 12.03 -7.21 -8.32
C MET A 483 11.84 -5.88 -9.03
N ASN A 484 10.61 -5.60 -9.51
CA ASN A 484 10.28 -4.36 -10.20
C ASN A 484 8.79 -4.06 -10.06
N SER A 485 8.37 -2.81 -10.31
CA SER A 485 6.96 -2.46 -10.41
C SER A 485 6.32 -3.20 -11.60
N GLU A 486 5.03 -3.50 -11.49
CA GLU A 486 4.26 -4.10 -12.59
C GLU A 486 4.36 -3.21 -13.84
N GLY A 487 4.77 -3.80 -14.97
CA GLY A 487 5.02 -3.07 -16.21
C GLY A 487 6.26 -2.19 -16.23
N GLY A 488 7.07 -2.19 -15.18
CA GLY A 488 8.30 -1.41 -15.08
C GLY A 488 9.42 -1.92 -15.99
N LYS A 489 10.32 -1.02 -16.37
CA LYS A 489 11.46 -1.37 -17.23
C LYS A 489 12.39 -2.34 -16.50
N PRO A 490 12.76 -3.50 -17.09
CA PRO A 490 13.70 -4.45 -16.49
C PRO A 490 15.08 -3.85 -16.21
N GLY A 491 15.75 -4.36 -15.20
CA GLY A 491 17.13 -3.98 -14.88
C GLY A 491 17.39 -3.77 -13.40
N ASN A 492 16.41 -4.01 -12.52
CA ASN A 492 16.63 -3.98 -11.08
C ASN A 492 17.45 -5.18 -10.64
N VAL A 493 18.29 -4.97 -9.64
CA VAL A 493 19.18 -6.00 -9.12
C VAL A 493 19.02 -6.10 -7.61
N LEU A 494 18.72 -7.31 -7.13
CA LEU A 494 18.77 -7.67 -5.71
C LEU A 494 20.09 -8.42 -5.46
N THR A 495 20.93 -7.88 -4.61
CA THR A 495 22.13 -8.57 -4.14
C THR A 495 21.93 -9.08 -2.73
N VAL A 496 22.20 -10.35 -2.49
CA VAL A 496 22.20 -11.00 -1.16
C VAL A 496 23.64 -11.40 -0.86
N ASN A 497 24.27 -10.73 0.10
CA ASN A 497 25.66 -11.03 0.47
C ASN A 497 25.79 -12.32 1.28
N GLY A 498 24.76 -12.68 2.04
CA GLY A 498 24.64 -13.95 2.75
C GLY A 498 23.95 -15.03 1.92
N ASN A 499 23.24 -15.90 2.61
CA ASN A 499 22.49 -17.01 2.03
C ASN A 499 21.05 -16.58 1.70
N TYR A 500 20.47 -17.25 0.72
CA TYR A 500 19.05 -17.14 0.39
C TYR A 500 18.29 -18.41 0.77
N THR A 501 17.20 -18.25 1.50
CA THR A 501 16.30 -19.36 1.86
C THR A 501 14.89 -19.08 1.31
N GLY A 502 14.43 -19.93 0.41
CA GLY A 502 13.04 -19.94 -0.05
C GLY A 502 12.15 -20.69 0.94
N ASN A 503 11.13 -20.02 1.44
CA ASN A 503 10.10 -20.62 2.29
C ASN A 503 8.73 -20.54 1.61
N ASN A 504 8.65 -21.08 0.39
CA ASN A 504 7.50 -21.03 -0.51
C ASN A 504 7.05 -19.61 -0.90
N GLY A 505 7.90 -18.61 -0.72
CA GLY A 505 7.66 -17.24 -1.12
C GLY A 505 7.59 -17.08 -2.64
N LEU A 506 7.10 -15.91 -3.07
CA LEU A 506 7.02 -15.52 -4.47
C LEU A 506 8.15 -14.53 -4.80
N MET A 507 8.80 -14.73 -5.94
CA MET A 507 9.64 -13.71 -6.58
C MET A 507 9.05 -13.29 -7.91
N THR A 508 8.98 -12.01 -8.19
CA THR A 508 8.49 -11.50 -9.47
C THR A 508 9.60 -10.75 -10.20
N PHE A 509 9.85 -11.10 -11.43
CA PHE A 509 10.85 -10.48 -12.30
C PHE A 509 10.16 -9.83 -13.51
N ASN A 510 10.67 -8.70 -13.94
CA ASN A 510 10.38 -8.17 -15.27
C ASN A 510 11.53 -8.52 -16.21
N ALA A 511 11.22 -8.94 -17.40
CA ALA A 511 12.20 -9.25 -18.44
C ALA A 511 11.69 -8.83 -19.80
N THR A 512 12.55 -8.33 -20.67
CA THR A 512 12.25 -8.18 -22.09
C THR A 512 12.63 -9.48 -22.78
N LEU A 513 11.70 -10.43 -22.84
CA LEU A 513 12.02 -11.78 -23.29
C LEU A 513 12.48 -11.83 -24.75
N GLY A 514 13.66 -12.34 -24.97
CA GLY A 514 14.34 -12.48 -26.27
C GLY A 514 15.44 -13.52 -26.18
N GLY A 515 16.60 -13.24 -26.75
CA GLY A 515 17.79 -14.08 -26.66
C GLY A 515 18.52 -13.90 -25.32
N ASP A 516 19.68 -14.55 -25.16
CA ASP A 516 20.45 -14.64 -23.91
C ASP A 516 20.79 -13.29 -23.26
N ASN A 517 21.03 -12.24 -24.05
CA ASN A 517 21.39 -10.93 -23.57
C ASN A 517 20.18 -9.97 -23.32
N SER A 518 19.01 -10.53 -23.18
CA SER A 518 17.81 -9.77 -22.95
C SER A 518 17.84 -8.99 -21.64
N PRO A 519 17.37 -7.74 -21.61
CA PRO A 519 17.22 -6.99 -20.38
C PRO A 519 16.30 -7.73 -19.40
N THR A 520 16.75 -7.91 -18.17
CA THR A 520 16.02 -8.60 -17.12
C THR A 520 16.37 -8.06 -15.75
N ASP A 521 15.46 -8.20 -14.82
CA ASP A 521 15.75 -8.09 -13.39
C ASP A 521 16.59 -9.30 -12.96
N LYS A 522 17.45 -9.13 -11.97
CA LYS A 522 18.37 -10.18 -11.49
C LYS A 522 18.43 -10.26 -9.98
N MET A 523 18.61 -11.48 -9.45
CA MET A 523 19.02 -11.73 -8.09
C MET A 523 20.43 -12.31 -8.07
N ASN A 524 21.33 -11.69 -7.30
CA ASN A 524 22.69 -12.19 -7.11
C ASN A 524 22.86 -12.63 -5.66
N VAL A 525 23.02 -13.92 -5.42
CA VAL A 525 23.28 -14.51 -4.10
C VAL A 525 24.76 -14.84 -4.00
N LYS A 526 25.47 -14.22 -3.08
CA LYS A 526 26.91 -14.49 -2.87
C LYS A 526 27.15 -15.79 -2.10
N GLY A 527 26.24 -16.14 -1.19
CA GLY A 527 26.25 -17.37 -0.40
C GLY A 527 25.48 -18.52 -1.07
N ASP A 528 24.94 -19.39 -0.24
CA ASP A 528 24.19 -20.57 -0.62
C ASP A 528 22.72 -20.26 -0.85
N THR A 529 22.06 -21.09 -1.66
CA THR A 529 20.59 -21.09 -1.77
C THR A 529 20.01 -22.39 -1.26
N GLN A 530 18.84 -22.33 -0.60
CA GLN A 530 18.08 -23.48 -0.14
C GLN A 530 16.57 -23.21 -0.13
N GLY A 531 15.79 -24.30 0.02
CA GLY A 531 14.33 -24.23 0.07
C GLY A 531 13.69 -23.99 -1.28
N ASN A 532 12.38 -23.71 -1.28
CA ASN A 532 11.57 -23.57 -2.48
C ASN A 532 11.06 -22.14 -2.66
N THR A 533 11.12 -21.64 -3.88
CA THR A 533 10.66 -20.30 -4.25
C THR A 533 9.80 -20.38 -5.51
N ARG A 534 8.64 -19.79 -5.46
CA ARG A 534 7.79 -19.58 -6.65
C ARG A 534 8.29 -18.36 -7.41
N VAL A 535 8.35 -18.46 -8.72
CA VAL A 535 8.83 -17.37 -9.60
C VAL A 535 7.75 -16.99 -10.59
N ARG A 536 7.49 -15.70 -10.72
CA ARG A 536 6.69 -15.13 -11.80
C ARG A 536 7.58 -14.21 -12.63
N VAL A 537 7.48 -14.34 -13.93
CA VAL A 537 8.19 -13.48 -14.88
C VAL A 537 7.14 -12.77 -15.75
N ASP A 538 7.23 -11.46 -15.82
CA ASP A 538 6.38 -10.62 -16.65
C ASP A 538 7.20 -10.15 -17.88
N ASN A 539 6.68 -10.41 -19.08
CA ASN A 539 7.32 -9.98 -20.33
C ASN A 539 7.04 -8.50 -20.60
N ILE A 540 8.07 -7.67 -20.59
CA ILE A 540 7.96 -6.23 -20.84
C ILE A 540 8.43 -5.92 -22.27
N GLY A 541 7.50 -6.03 -23.22
CA GLY A 541 7.75 -5.68 -24.62
C GLY A 541 8.70 -6.61 -25.37
N GLY A 542 9.04 -7.77 -24.79
CA GLY A 542 9.87 -8.77 -25.47
C GLY A 542 9.11 -9.49 -26.56
N VAL A 543 9.75 -9.63 -27.70
CA VAL A 543 9.16 -10.24 -28.92
C VAL A 543 9.38 -11.76 -28.97
N GLY A 544 10.21 -12.31 -28.08
CA GLY A 544 10.60 -13.70 -28.07
C GLY A 544 11.71 -14.02 -29.07
N ALA A 545 12.64 -14.86 -28.67
CA ALA A 545 13.69 -15.36 -29.54
C ALA A 545 14.19 -16.71 -29.03
N GLN A 546 14.94 -17.40 -29.88
CA GLN A 546 15.68 -18.56 -29.47
C GLN A 546 16.83 -18.17 -28.55
N THR A 547 16.93 -18.83 -27.40
CA THR A 547 18.09 -18.72 -26.51
C THR A 547 19.12 -19.79 -26.81
N VAL A 548 20.35 -19.61 -26.34
CA VAL A 548 21.41 -20.62 -26.36
C VAL A 548 21.68 -21.08 -24.91
N ASN A 549 22.24 -20.22 -24.08
CA ASN A 549 22.48 -20.49 -22.66
C ASN A 549 21.34 -20.02 -21.76
N GLY A 550 20.44 -19.22 -22.28
CA GLY A 550 19.31 -18.67 -21.57
C GLY A 550 19.55 -17.26 -21.01
N ILE A 551 18.46 -16.64 -20.54
CA ILE A 551 18.45 -15.33 -19.88
C ILE A 551 18.69 -15.55 -18.38
N GLU A 552 19.81 -15.12 -17.85
CA GLU A 552 20.15 -15.31 -16.46
C GLU A 552 19.28 -14.45 -15.53
N LEU A 553 18.52 -15.12 -14.64
CA LEU A 553 17.72 -14.47 -13.60
C LEU A 553 18.38 -14.49 -12.24
N ILE A 554 19.04 -15.57 -11.89
CA ILE A 554 19.59 -15.79 -10.54
C ILE A 554 21.01 -16.33 -10.66
N GLU A 555 21.94 -15.58 -10.11
CA GLU A 555 23.34 -15.96 -9.96
C GLU A 555 23.58 -16.46 -8.53
N VAL A 556 24.26 -17.59 -8.36
CA VAL A 556 24.55 -18.20 -7.07
C VAL A 556 26.04 -18.43 -6.92
N GLY A 557 26.68 -17.77 -5.95
CA GLY A 557 28.10 -17.91 -5.67
C GLY A 557 28.46 -19.17 -4.87
N GLY A 558 27.60 -19.58 -3.93
CA GLY A 558 27.79 -20.75 -3.09
C GLY A 558 27.15 -22.03 -3.63
N ASN A 559 26.61 -22.87 -2.72
CA ASN A 559 25.85 -24.07 -3.09
C ASN A 559 24.46 -23.68 -3.57
N SER A 560 24.02 -24.22 -4.71
CA SER A 560 22.71 -23.96 -5.30
C SER A 560 21.75 -25.12 -5.03
N ALA A 561 21.40 -25.32 -3.74
CA ALA A 561 20.43 -26.32 -3.31
C ALA A 561 18.98 -25.79 -3.31
N GLY A 562 18.79 -24.47 -3.42
CA GLY A 562 17.47 -23.84 -3.55
C GLY A 562 16.81 -24.19 -4.88
N ASN A 563 15.50 -24.33 -4.84
CA ASN A 563 14.70 -24.65 -6.01
C ASN A 563 13.79 -23.48 -6.37
N PHE A 564 13.82 -23.06 -7.63
CA PHE A 564 13.03 -21.97 -8.18
C PHE A 564 12.13 -22.52 -9.28
N ALA A 565 10.83 -22.33 -9.16
CA ALA A 565 9.86 -22.84 -10.12
C ALA A 565 8.89 -21.74 -10.57
N LEU A 566 8.66 -21.64 -11.87
CA LEU A 566 7.65 -20.74 -12.42
C LEU A 566 6.25 -21.14 -11.91
N THR A 567 5.46 -20.16 -11.48
CA THR A 567 4.09 -20.39 -10.98
C THR A 567 3.17 -20.99 -12.02
N THR A 568 3.43 -20.71 -13.29
CA THR A 568 2.68 -21.21 -14.45
C THR A 568 3.42 -22.33 -15.19
N GLY A 569 4.60 -22.73 -14.68
CA GLY A 569 5.49 -23.69 -15.36
C GLY A 569 6.26 -23.10 -16.53
N THR A 570 5.68 -22.13 -17.23
CA THR A 570 6.26 -21.48 -18.41
C THR A 570 5.91 -19.99 -18.44
N VAL A 571 6.68 -19.25 -19.24
CA VAL A 571 6.35 -17.87 -19.64
C VAL A 571 6.51 -17.74 -21.15
N GLU A 572 5.62 -17.04 -21.81
CA GLU A 572 5.56 -16.95 -23.25
C GLU A 572 5.92 -15.54 -23.75
N ALA A 573 6.65 -15.50 -24.88
CA ALA A 573 6.91 -14.29 -25.63
C ALA A 573 6.92 -14.58 -27.13
N GLY A 574 6.10 -13.90 -27.90
CA GLY A 574 5.96 -14.19 -29.31
C GLY A 574 5.54 -15.65 -29.54
N ALA A 575 6.27 -16.36 -30.37
CA ALA A 575 6.05 -17.77 -30.66
C ALA A 575 6.70 -18.71 -29.63
N TYR A 576 7.56 -18.20 -28.76
CA TYR A 576 8.42 -19.02 -27.90
C TYR A 576 7.85 -19.22 -26.51
N VAL A 577 8.15 -20.39 -25.94
CA VAL A 577 7.89 -20.73 -24.55
C VAL A 577 9.20 -20.82 -23.81
N TYR A 578 9.29 -20.08 -22.71
CA TYR A 578 10.46 -20.10 -21.82
C TYR A 578 10.15 -20.92 -20.57
N THR A 579 11.10 -21.71 -20.13
CA THR A 579 11.09 -22.41 -18.84
C THR A 579 12.24 -21.91 -17.99
N LEU A 580 12.09 -22.02 -16.67
CA LEU A 580 13.16 -21.70 -15.72
C LEU A 580 13.98 -22.97 -15.45
N ALA A 581 15.25 -22.93 -15.76
CA ALA A 581 16.15 -24.08 -15.71
C ALA A 581 17.49 -23.71 -15.09
N LYS A 582 18.18 -24.70 -14.51
CA LYS A 582 19.59 -24.56 -14.11
C LYS A 582 20.49 -24.51 -15.32
N GLY A 583 21.58 -23.76 -15.21
CA GLY A 583 22.63 -23.76 -16.20
C GLY A 583 23.37 -25.07 -16.30
N LYS A 584 24.31 -25.18 -17.23
CA LYS A 584 25.11 -26.38 -17.49
C LYS A 584 26.60 -26.07 -17.38
N GLY A 585 27.37 -27.02 -16.86
CA GLY A 585 28.82 -26.89 -16.74
C GLY A 585 29.24 -25.85 -15.70
N ASN A 586 29.95 -24.79 -16.09
CA ASN A 586 30.38 -23.73 -15.17
C ASN A 586 29.24 -22.92 -14.58
N ASP A 587 28.09 -22.91 -15.25
CA ASP A 587 26.91 -22.14 -14.87
C ASP A 587 25.83 -22.98 -14.16
N GLU A 588 26.15 -24.19 -13.75
CA GLU A 588 25.23 -25.18 -13.14
C GLU A 588 24.57 -24.70 -11.82
N LYS A 589 25.13 -23.66 -11.21
CA LYS A 589 24.61 -23.04 -9.99
C LYS A 589 23.54 -22.00 -10.27
N ASN A 590 23.56 -21.39 -11.44
CA ASN A 590 22.71 -20.26 -11.81
C ASN A 590 21.41 -20.73 -12.45
N TRP A 591 20.43 -19.82 -12.47
CA TRP A 591 19.10 -20.08 -13.03
C TRP A 591 18.83 -19.18 -14.22
N TYR A 592 18.29 -19.78 -15.29
CA TYR A 592 18.11 -19.15 -16.60
C TYR A 592 16.68 -19.39 -17.10
N LEU A 593 16.14 -18.40 -17.82
CA LEU A 593 14.99 -18.62 -18.69
C LEU A 593 15.49 -19.12 -20.05
N THR A 594 15.06 -20.29 -20.46
CA THR A 594 15.45 -20.90 -21.73
C THR A 594 14.23 -21.18 -22.61
N SER A 595 14.33 -20.86 -23.90
CA SER A 595 13.37 -21.23 -24.93
C SER A 595 13.73 -22.55 -25.64
N LYS A 596 14.70 -23.26 -25.11
CA LYS A 596 15.15 -24.57 -25.60
C LYS A 596 14.50 -25.68 -24.80
N TRP A 597 14.28 -26.83 -25.48
CA TRP A 597 13.77 -28.02 -24.85
C TRP A 597 14.91 -28.81 -24.21
N ASP A 598 14.72 -29.28 -23.01
CA ASP A 598 15.68 -30.09 -22.23
C ASP A 598 15.69 -31.59 -22.57
N GLY A 599 14.85 -32.01 -23.53
CA GLY A 599 14.72 -33.40 -23.94
C GLY A 599 13.76 -34.25 -23.07
N VAL A 600 13.16 -33.65 -22.03
CA VAL A 600 12.21 -34.34 -21.15
C VAL A 600 10.78 -34.00 -21.58
N THR A 601 9.95 -35.05 -21.77
CA THR A 601 8.54 -34.83 -22.10
C THR A 601 7.74 -34.44 -20.87
N PRO A 602 6.69 -33.65 -20.98
CA PRO A 602 5.88 -33.24 -19.84
C PRO A 602 5.26 -34.40 -19.04
N ALA A 603 4.97 -35.50 -19.69
CA ALA A 603 4.44 -36.70 -19.04
C ALA A 603 5.47 -37.44 -18.17
N ASP A 604 6.74 -37.23 -18.46
CA ASP A 604 7.88 -37.89 -17.78
C ASP A 604 8.58 -36.95 -16.81
N THR A 605 8.07 -35.71 -16.62
CA THR A 605 8.67 -34.76 -15.70
C THR A 605 8.49 -35.27 -14.27
N PRO A 606 9.55 -35.72 -13.59
CA PRO A 606 9.51 -35.89 -12.15
C PRO A 606 9.25 -34.52 -11.55
N ASP A 607 8.60 -34.48 -10.41
CA ASP A 607 8.32 -33.25 -9.63
C ASP A 607 9.44 -32.20 -9.82
N PRO A 608 9.18 -31.05 -10.46
CA PRO A 608 10.20 -30.02 -10.73
C PRO A 608 10.85 -29.48 -9.45
N ILE A 609 10.26 -29.73 -8.31
CA ILE A 609 10.80 -29.38 -7.00
C ILE A 609 12.03 -30.24 -6.67
N ASN A 610 12.08 -31.51 -7.07
CA ASN A 610 13.18 -32.39 -6.73
C ASN A 610 14.17 -32.61 -7.89
N ASN A 611 13.81 -32.21 -9.10
CA ASN A 611 14.63 -32.41 -10.30
C ASN A 611 14.40 -31.24 -11.28
N PRO A 612 15.01 -30.07 -11.03
CA PRO A 612 14.81 -28.89 -11.88
C PRO A 612 15.30 -29.15 -13.31
N PRO A 613 14.66 -28.58 -14.33
CA PRO A 613 15.14 -28.61 -15.71
C PRO A 613 16.57 -28.06 -15.79
N VAL A 614 17.32 -28.55 -16.77
CA VAL A 614 18.68 -28.07 -17.08
C VAL A 614 18.69 -27.52 -18.50
N VAL A 615 19.33 -26.37 -18.70
CA VAL A 615 19.48 -25.75 -20.02
C VAL A 615 20.20 -26.72 -20.97
N ASP A 616 19.62 -27.00 -22.13
CA ASP A 616 20.27 -27.70 -23.24
C ASP A 616 20.54 -26.68 -24.38
N PRO A 617 21.78 -26.18 -24.53
CA PRO A 617 22.12 -25.22 -25.59
C PRO A 617 21.91 -25.76 -27.02
N GLU A 618 21.98 -27.07 -27.20
CA GLU A 618 21.77 -27.74 -28.49
C GLU A 618 20.32 -28.21 -28.70
N GLY A 619 19.48 -28.08 -27.70
CA GLY A 619 18.08 -28.47 -27.76
C GLY A 619 17.29 -27.67 -28.80
N PRO A 620 16.21 -28.21 -29.36
CA PRO A 620 15.35 -27.48 -30.27
C PRO A 620 14.53 -26.40 -29.51
N SER A 621 14.05 -25.44 -30.26
CA SER A 621 13.17 -24.37 -29.71
C SER A 621 11.82 -24.94 -29.28
N VAL A 622 11.20 -24.30 -28.31
CA VAL A 622 9.87 -24.62 -27.81
C VAL A 622 8.89 -23.53 -28.24
N TYR A 623 7.85 -23.94 -28.98
CA TYR A 623 6.80 -23.05 -29.44
C TYR A 623 5.52 -23.18 -28.63
N ARG A 624 4.74 -22.12 -28.62
CA ARG A 624 3.45 -22.06 -27.91
C ARG A 624 2.42 -23.00 -28.54
N PRO A 625 1.68 -23.79 -27.77
CA PRO A 625 0.55 -24.58 -28.26
C PRO A 625 -0.52 -23.75 -28.97
N GLU A 626 -0.71 -22.46 -28.59
CA GLU A 626 -1.64 -21.56 -29.23
C GLU A 626 -1.40 -21.40 -30.74
N ALA A 627 -0.15 -21.56 -31.18
CA ALA A 627 0.17 -21.54 -32.62
C ALA A 627 -0.61 -22.59 -33.39
N GLY A 628 -0.77 -23.79 -32.85
CA GLY A 628 -1.60 -24.85 -33.46
C GLY A 628 -3.07 -24.49 -33.56
N SER A 629 -3.62 -23.78 -32.58
CA SER A 629 -5.01 -23.32 -32.60
C SER A 629 -5.24 -22.23 -33.63
N TYR A 630 -4.33 -21.26 -33.76
CA TYR A 630 -4.40 -20.24 -34.79
C TYR A 630 -4.33 -20.85 -36.20
N ILE A 631 -3.40 -21.79 -36.39
CA ILE A 631 -3.26 -22.51 -37.67
C ILE A 631 -4.53 -23.31 -38.01
N SER A 632 -5.09 -24.03 -37.04
CA SER A 632 -6.33 -24.77 -37.22
C SER A 632 -7.50 -23.86 -37.58
N ASN A 633 -7.62 -22.71 -36.97
CA ASN A 633 -8.68 -21.75 -37.23
C ASN A 633 -8.56 -21.17 -38.64
N ILE A 634 -7.39 -20.70 -39.09
CA ILE A 634 -7.24 -20.15 -40.46
C ILE A 634 -7.40 -21.22 -41.52
N ALA A 635 -6.94 -22.44 -41.28
CA ALA A 635 -7.18 -23.55 -42.18
C ALA A 635 -8.66 -23.89 -42.28
N ALA A 636 -9.38 -23.90 -41.18
CA ALA A 636 -10.82 -24.12 -41.15
C ALA A 636 -11.60 -22.99 -41.82
N ALA A 637 -11.21 -21.74 -41.57
CA ALA A 637 -11.85 -20.58 -42.23
C ALA A 637 -11.85 -20.67 -43.76
N ASN A 638 -10.81 -21.26 -44.31
CA ASN A 638 -10.68 -21.45 -45.75
C ASN A 638 -11.27 -22.76 -46.29
N SER A 639 -11.50 -23.77 -45.44
CA SER A 639 -11.90 -25.11 -45.89
C SER A 639 -13.30 -25.56 -45.48
N LEU A 640 -13.89 -24.96 -44.43
CA LEU A 640 -15.15 -25.45 -43.88
C LEU A 640 -16.29 -25.53 -44.87
N PHE A 641 -16.41 -24.55 -45.76
CA PHE A 641 -17.47 -24.47 -46.77
C PHE A 641 -17.03 -24.92 -48.16
N SER A 642 -15.77 -25.31 -48.31
CA SER A 642 -15.31 -25.88 -49.57
C SER A 642 -16.03 -27.19 -49.89
N HIS A 643 -16.45 -27.35 -51.11
CA HIS A 643 -17.20 -28.51 -51.55
C HIS A 643 -16.98 -28.76 -53.03
N ARG A 644 -17.43 -29.91 -53.48
CA ARG A 644 -17.44 -30.35 -54.84
C ARG A 644 -18.84 -30.30 -55.39
N LEU A 645 -18.96 -30.41 -56.73
CA LEU A 645 -20.27 -30.43 -57.35
C LEU A 645 -21.19 -31.51 -56.74
N HIS A 646 -20.66 -32.73 -56.57
CA HIS A 646 -21.44 -33.86 -56.07
C HIS A 646 -21.82 -33.74 -54.57
N ASP A 647 -21.10 -32.99 -53.84
CA ASP A 647 -21.44 -32.67 -52.41
C ASP A 647 -22.73 -31.85 -52.28
N ARG A 648 -23.03 -31.05 -53.31
CA ARG A 648 -24.15 -30.13 -53.35
C ARG A 648 -25.36 -30.69 -54.09
N LEU A 649 -25.13 -31.34 -55.20
CA LEU A 649 -26.20 -31.74 -56.11
C LEU A 649 -26.40 -33.24 -56.20
N GLY A 650 -25.52 -34.04 -55.62
CA GLY A 650 -25.47 -35.44 -55.85
C GLY A 650 -24.93 -35.79 -57.23
N GLU A 651 -25.23 -36.92 -57.74
CA GLU A 651 -24.76 -37.38 -59.06
C GLU A 651 -25.53 -36.65 -60.20
N PRO A 652 -24.87 -36.35 -61.33
CA PRO A 652 -25.53 -35.65 -62.47
C PRO A 652 -26.76 -36.40 -63.03
N GLN A 653 -26.83 -37.73 -62.94
CA GLN A 653 -27.97 -38.47 -63.39
C GLN A 653 -29.27 -38.18 -62.65
N TYR A 654 -29.13 -37.62 -61.40
CA TYR A 654 -30.29 -37.30 -60.57
C TYR A 654 -30.70 -35.81 -60.68
N THR A 655 -30.02 -35.02 -61.51
CA THR A 655 -30.48 -33.63 -61.73
C THR A 655 -31.73 -33.68 -62.57
N ASP A 656 -32.66 -32.77 -62.29
CA ASP A 656 -33.96 -32.71 -62.98
C ASP A 656 -33.81 -32.35 -64.43
N SER A 657 -34.55 -33.01 -65.32
CA SER A 657 -34.52 -32.76 -66.73
C SER A 657 -35.35 -31.50 -67.07
N LEU A 658 -34.84 -30.61 -67.92
CA LEU A 658 -35.57 -29.45 -68.44
C LEU A 658 -36.77 -29.82 -69.25
N HIS A 659 -36.80 -31.05 -69.70
CA HIS A 659 -37.88 -31.53 -70.58
C HIS A 659 -39.14 -31.99 -69.89
N SER A 660 -39.08 -32.07 -68.50
CA SER A 660 -40.20 -32.59 -67.73
C SER A 660 -41.16 -31.57 -67.16
N GLN A 661 -40.87 -30.25 -67.15
CA GLN A 661 -41.83 -29.15 -66.90
C GLN A 661 -41.14 -27.80 -66.77
N GLY A 662 -41.83 -26.71 -67.18
CA GLY A 662 -41.33 -25.36 -67.05
C GLY A 662 -41.07 -24.97 -65.58
N SER A 663 -39.89 -24.46 -65.36
CA SER A 663 -39.39 -23.96 -64.05
C SER A 663 -39.37 -24.93 -62.89
N ALA A 664 -38.49 -25.90 -62.89
CA ALA A 664 -38.21 -26.71 -61.69
C ALA A 664 -37.38 -25.91 -60.64
N SER A 665 -37.96 -25.73 -59.52
CA SER A 665 -37.22 -25.21 -58.30
C SER A 665 -36.68 -26.37 -57.50
N SER A 666 -35.50 -26.20 -56.89
CA SER A 666 -34.87 -27.22 -56.05
C SER A 666 -34.22 -26.58 -54.83
N MET A 667 -34.25 -27.29 -53.77
CA MET A 667 -33.54 -26.96 -52.53
C MET A 667 -32.71 -28.16 -52.11
N TRP A 668 -31.47 -27.92 -51.76
CA TRP A 668 -30.59 -28.93 -51.22
C TRP A 668 -30.02 -28.51 -49.88
N MET A 669 -29.64 -29.45 -49.06
CA MET A 669 -29.01 -29.28 -47.76
C MET A 669 -28.00 -30.39 -47.55
N ARG A 670 -26.87 -30.02 -47.04
CA ARG A 670 -25.85 -31.01 -46.63
C ARG A 670 -25.38 -30.79 -45.22
N HIS A 671 -25.08 -31.87 -44.52
CA HIS A 671 -24.45 -31.91 -43.22
C HIS A 671 -23.11 -32.59 -43.36
N VAL A 672 -22.09 -31.99 -42.76
CA VAL A 672 -20.74 -32.55 -42.73
C VAL A 672 -20.24 -32.60 -41.32
N GLY A 673 -19.70 -33.76 -40.92
CA GLY A 673 -18.93 -33.92 -39.72
C GLY A 673 -17.52 -34.43 -40.05
N GLY A 674 -16.52 -33.90 -39.41
CA GLY A 674 -15.14 -34.26 -39.68
C GLY A 674 -14.24 -34.22 -38.49
N HIS A 675 -13.15 -34.96 -38.57
CA HIS A 675 -12.08 -35.04 -37.58
C HIS A 675 -10.72 -34.94 -38.26
N GLU A 676 -9.94 -33.93 -37.91
CA GLU A 676 -8.61 -33.68 -38.48
C GLU A 676 -7.55 -33.87 -37.39
N ARG A 677 -6.42 -34.42 -37.78
CA ARG A 677 -5.18 -34.47 -37.00
C ARG A 677 -4.06 -33.88 -37.82
N SER A 678 -3.33 -32.96 -37.19
CA SER A 678 -2.20 -32.31 -37.85
C SER A 678 -1.08 -32.00 -36.84
N ARG A 679 0.10 -31.71 -37.37
CA ARG A 679 1.28 -31.31 -36.63
C ARG A 679 1.77 -29.95 -37.12
N ALA A 680 2.45 -29.22 -36.24
CA ALA A 680 3.10 -27.98 -36.55
C ALA A 680 4.39 -27.82 -35.73
N GLY A 681 5.24 -26.86 -36.14
CA GLY A 681 6.42 -26.46 -35.37
C GLY A 681 7.43 -27.58 -35.17
N ASP A 682 7.95 -28.19 -36.24
CA ASP A 682 8.88 -29.33 -36.21
C ASP A 682 8.33 -30.56 -35.48
N GLY A 683 7.03 -30.80 -35.63
CA GLY A 683 6.33 -31.92 -35.04
C GLY A 683 6.05 -31.81 -33.55
N GLN A 684 6.37 -30.69 -32.91
CA GLN A 684 6.16 -30.55 -31.48
C GLN A 684 4.71 -30.30 -31.07
N LEU A 685 3.90 -29.69 -31.99
CA LEU A 685 2.51 -29.37 -31.74
C LEU A 685 1.60 -30.35 -32.45
N ASN A 686 0.74 -31.05 -31.71
CA ASN A 686 -0.23 -31.99 -32.24
C ASN A 686 -1.63 -31.42 -32.07
N THR A 687 -2.35 -31.21 -33.17
CA THR A 687 -3.70 -30.60 -33.17
C THR A 687 -4.70 -31.66 -33.60
N GLN A 688 -5.79 -31.80 -32.87
CA GLN A 688 -6.99 -32.54 -33.25
C GLN A 688 -8.15 -31.55 -33.35
N ALA A 689 -8.92 -31.67 -34.43
CA ALA A 689 -10.05 -30.76 -34.67
C ALA A 689 -11.30 -31.53 -35.05
N ASN A 690 -12.43 -31.13 -34.54
CA ASN A 690 -13.74 -31.65 -34.88
C ASN A 690 -14.57 -30.52 -35.50
N ARG A 691 -15.14 -30.78 -36.66
CA ARG A 691 -15.95 -29.79 -37.37
C ARG A 691 -17.36 -30.26 -37.63
N TYR A 692 -18.23 -29.32 -37.77
CA TYR A 692 -19.61 -29.46 -38.24
C TYR A 692 -19.93 -28.39 -39.23
N VAL A 693 -20.53 -28.79 -40.36
CA VAL A 693 -20.97 -27.86 -41.42
C VAL A 693 -22.41 -28.18 -41.76
N LEU A 694 -23.22 -27.13 -41.82
CA LEU A 694 -24.56 -27.16 -42.43
C LEU A 694 -24.56 -26.16 -43.56
N GLN A 695 -24.84 -26.63 -44.76
CA GLN A 695 -24.96 -25.78 -45.94
C GLN A 695 -26.24 -26.10 -46.69
N LEU A 696 -26.90 -25.08 -47.15
CA LEU A 696 -28.14 -25.19 -47.90
C LEU A 696 -28.12 -24.25 -49.08
N GLY A 697 -28.89 -24.59 -50.10
CA GLY A 697 -29.02 -23.72 -51.28
C GLY A 697 -30.11 -24.24 -52.23
N GLY A 698 -30.18 -23.61 -53.34
CA GLY A 698 -31.17 -23.95 -54.38
C GLY A 698 -30.90 -23.26 -55.67
N ASP A 699 -31.38 -23.84 -56.75
CA ASP A 699 -31.29 -23.27 -58.07
C ASP A 699 -32.24 -22.08 -58.20
N LEU A 700 -31.73 -20.94 -58.68
CA LEU A 700 -32.50 -19.79 -59.06
C LEU A 700 -33.00 -19.87 -60.55
N ALA A 701 -32.19 -20.49 -61.38
CA ALA A 701 -32.46 -20.64 -62.77
C ALA A 701 -31.79 -21.90 -63.30
N GLN A 702 -32.49 -22.51 -64.26
CA GLN A 702 -31.99 -23.65 -65.06
C GLN A 702 -32.37 -23.40 -66.51
N TRP A 703 -31.46 -23.59 -67.50
CA TRP A 703 -31.70 -23.42 -68.88
C TRP A 703 -30.80 -24.29 -69.76
N SER A 704 -31.09 -24.35 -71.06
CA SER A 704 -30.24 -25.01 -72.04
C SER A 704 -29.85 -24.03 -73.09
N SER A 705 -28.61 -24.06 -73.59
CA SER A 705 -28.11 -23.23 -74.70
C SER A 705 -28.27 -23.83 -76.08
N ASN A 706 -28.39 -25.15 -76.18
CA ASN A 706 -28.43 -25.90 -77.41
C ASN A 706 -29.41 -27.10 -77.41
N ALA A 707 -30.34 -27.15 -76.49
CA ALA A 707 -31.30 -28.25 -76.24
C ALA A 707 -30.68 -29.59 -75.81
N GLN A 708 -29.37 -29.68 -75.67
CA GLN A 708 -28.68 -30.87 -75.20
C GLN A 708 -27.96 -30.68 -73.86
N ASP A 709 -27.50 -29.45 -73.65
CA ASP A 709 -26.79 -29.07 -72.43
C ASP A 709 -27.76 -28.58 -71.34
N ARG A 710 -27.24 -28.38 -70.19
CA ARG A 710 -27.98 -27.82 -69.05
C ARG A 710 -27.09 -26.94 -68.22
N TRP A 711 -27.64 -25.76 -67.88
CA TRP A 711 -27.05 -24.82 -66.99
C TRP A 711 -27.86 -24.71 -65.70
N HIS A 712 -27.19 -24.58 -64.62
CA HIS A 712 -27.75 -24.24 -63.29
C HIS A 712 -27.09 -22.97 -62.75
N LEU A 713 -27.92 -22.09 -62.24
CA LEU A 713 -27.44 -20.96 -61.43
C LEU A 713 -28.16 -20.97 -60.06
N GLY A 714 -27.47 -20.93 -59.02
CA GLY A 714 -28.09 -20.97 -57.69
C GLY A 714 -27.37 -20.15 -56.62
N VAL A 715 -28.03 -20.10 -55.51
CA VAL A 715 -27.55 -19.46 -54.29
C VAL A 715 -27.36 -20.47 -53.18
N MET A 716 -26.46 -20.18 -52.30
CA MET A 716 -26.22 -21.02 -51.13
C MET A 716 -25.78 -20.21 -49.91
N ALA A 717 -26.07 -20.76 -48.78
CA ALA A 717 -25.67 -20.22 -47.50
C ALA A 717 -25.30 -21.37 -46.53
N GLY A 718 -24.50 -21.08 -45.55
CA GLY A 718 -24.10 -22.10 -44.59
C GLY A 718 -23.73 -21.56 -43.26
N TYR A 719 -23.73 -22.50 -42.30
CA TYR A 719 -23.18 -22.33 -40.96
C TYR A 719 -22.16 -23.43 -40.68
N ALA A 720 -21.05 -23.08 -40.09
CA ALA A 720 -20.05 -24.07 -39.70
C ALA A 720 -19.38 -23.68 -38.40
N ASN A 721 -18.90 -24.71 -37.71
CA ASN A 721 -18.04 -24.55 -36.56
C ASN A 721 -16.96 -25.62 -36.51
N GLN A 722 -15.87 -25.28 -35.85
CA GLN A 722 -14.79 -26.24 -35.56
C GLN A 722 -14.22 -25.96 -34.15
N HIS A 723 -13.98 -27.04 -33.43
CA HIS A 723 -13.25 -27.02 -32.18
C HIS A 723 -11.95 -27.79 -32.37
N SER A 724 -10.83 -27.17 -31.97
CA SER A 724 -9.52 -27.80 -32.00
C SER A 724 -8.87 -27.84 -30.64
N ASN A 725 -8.06 -28.86 -30.40
CA ASN A 725 -7.22 -28.98 -29.24
C ASN A 725 -5.78 -29.25 -29.69
N THR A 726 -4.85 -28.42 -29.24
CA THR A 726 -3.43 -28.56 -29.55
C THR A 726 -2.67 -28.90 -28.29
N GLN A 727 -1.90 -29.98 -28.35
CA GLN A 727 -1.00 -30.44 -27.31
C GLN A 727 0.43 -30.34 -27.80
N SER A 728 1.34 -29.99 -26.90
CA SER A 728 2.79 -30.02 -27.16
C SER A 728 3.42 -31.26 -26.57
N ASN A 729 4.41 -31.79 -27.24
CA ASN A 729 5.27 -32.83 -26.65
C ASN A 729 6.44 -32.23 -25.87
N ARG A 730 6.57 -30.92 -25.81
CA ARG A 730 7.66 -30.17 -25.14
C ARG A 730 7.22 -29.31 -23.98
N VAL A 731 5.93 -28.93 -23.89
CA VAL A 731 5.36 -28.15 -22.78
C VAL A 731 4.10 -28.81 -22.25
N GLY A 732 3.82 -28.59 -20.96
CA GLY A 732 2.74 -29.26 -20.27
C GLY A 732 1.35 -28.63 -20.42
N TYR A 733 1.21 -27.45 -20.99
CA TYR A 733 -0.08 -26.85 -21.22
C TYR A 733 -0.57 -27.00 -22.65
N LYS A 734 -1.86 -26.92 -22.85
CA LYS A 734 -2.53 -27.11 -24.14
C LYS A 734 -3.34 -25.88 -24.51
N SER A 735 -3.67 -25.79 -25.81
CA SER A 735 -4.50 -24.73 -26.38
C SER A 735 -5.72 -25.29 -27.05
N ASP A 736 -6.84 -24.58 -26.93
CA ASP A 736 -8.10 -24.84 -27.59
C ASP A 736 -8.41 -23.73 -28.58
N GLY A 737 -8.73 -24.13 -29.82
CA GLY A 737 -9.19 -23.23 -30.85
C GLY A 737 -10.68 -23.42 -31.13
N ARG A 738 -11.37 -22.33 -31.40
CA ARG A 738 -12.78 -22.36 -31.82
C ARG A 738 -12.97 -21.38 -32.98
N ILE A 739 -13.70 -21.85 -33.96
CA ILE A 739 -14.15 -21.01 -35.09
C ILE A 739 -15.59 -21.36 -35.37
N SER A 740 -16.41 -20.36 -35.59
CA SER A 740 -17.79 -20.53 -36.05
C SER A 740 -18.18 -19.35 -36.92
N GLY A 741 -19.01 -19.61 -37.91
CA GLY A 741 -19.45 -18.55 -38.79
C GLY A 741 -20.33 -19.01 -39.91
N TYR A 742 -20.49 -18.13 -40.84
CA TYR A 742 -21.46 -18.24 -41.92
C TYR A 742 -20.80 -18.01 -43.28
N SER A 743 -21.45 -18.53 -44.32
CA SER A 743 -21.13 -18.22 -45.69
C SER A 743 -22.37 -17.95 -46.49
N ALA A 744 -22.23 -17.14 -47.55
CA ALA A 744 -23.25 -16.92 -48.54
C ALA A 744 -22.60 -16.79 -49.91
N GLY A 745 -23.22 -17.35 -50.94
CA GLY A 745 -22.61 -17.29 -52.23
C GLY A 745 -23.49 -17.80 -53.38
N LEU A 746 -22.85 -17.96 -54.49
CA LEU A 746 -23.46 -18.32 -55.75
C LEU A 746 -22.74 -19.53 -56.34
N TYR A 747 -23.45 -20.29 -57.13
CA TYR A 747 -22.87 -21.35 -57.93
C TYR A 747 -23.45 -21.37 -59.31
N ALA A 748 -22.67 -21.87 -60.30
CA ALA A 748 -23.07 -22.08 -61.69
C ALA A 748 -22.50 -23.42 -62.13
N THR A 749 -23.36 -24.23 -62.70
CA THR A 749 -23.02 -25.58 -63.18
C THR A 749 -23.48 -25.78 -64.56
N TRP A 750 -22.63 -26.39 -65.41
CA TRP A 750 -22.94 -26.77 -66.78
C TRP A 750 -22.69 -28.24 -67.02
N TYR A 751 -23.64 -28.93 -67.62
CA TYR A 751 -23.52 -30.30 -68.08
C TYR A 751 -23.66 -30.34 -69.58
N GLN A 752 -22.74 -31.03 -70.25
CA GLN A 752 -22.74 -31.19 -71.67
C GLN A 752 -23.99 -31.94 -72.22
N ASN A 753 -24.41 -33.02 -71.57
CA ASN A 753 -25.57 -33.82 -71.88
C ASN A 753 -26.58 -33.89 -70.74
N ASP A 754 -27.74 -33.25 -70.98
CA ASP A 754 -28.80 -33.30 -69.95
C ASP A 754 -29.50 -34.65 -69.87
N ALA A 755 -29.61 -35.36 -70.94
CA ALA A 755 -30.40 -36.59 -71.02
C ALA A 755 -29.80 -37.79 -70.32
N ASN A 756 -28.51 -37.99 -70.44
CA ASN A 756 -27.80 -39.14 -69.83
C ASN A 756 -26.68 -38.75 -68.93
N LYS A 757 -26.46 -37.42 -68.74
CA LYS A 757 -25.41 -36.86 -67.85
C LYS A 757 -23.97 -37.39 -68.12
N THR A 758 -23.74 -37.94 -69.33
CA THR A 758 -22.38 -38.30 -69.82
C THR A 758 -21.73 -37.05 -70.43
N GLY A 759 -20.42 -37.11 -70.63
CA GLY A 759 -19.66 -36.01 -71.21
C GLY A 759 -19.11 -35.04 -70.17
N ALA A 760 -18.76 -33.89 -70.59
CA ALA A 760 -18.12 -32.87 -69.78
C ALA A 760 -19.10 -32.19 -68.81
N TYR A 761 -18.59 -31.83 -67.71
CA TYR A 761 -19.25 -30.86 -66.79
C TYR A 761 -18.25 -29.80 -66.33
N VAL A 762 -18.78 -28.63 -66.00
CA VAL A 762 -18.03 -27.55 -65.37
C VAL A 762 -18.88 -26.99 -64.25
N ASP A 763 -18.32 -26.86 -63.12
CA ASP A 763 -18.95 -26.25 -61.92
C ASP A 763 -18.05 -25.15 -61.35
N SER A 764 -18.69 -24.06 -61.00
CA SER A 764 -18.02 -22.96 -60.34
C SER A 764 -18.86 -22.45 -59.17
N TRP A 765 -18.20 -22.02 -58.13
CA TRP A 765 -18.86 -21.36 -57.02
C TRP A 765 -17.97 -20.30 -56.42
N ALA A 766 -18.60 -19.32 -55.77
CA ALA A 766 -17.94 -18.32 -54.98
C ALA A 766 -18.73 -18.07 -53.70
N LEU A 767 -18.04 -18.03 -52.59
CA LEU A 767 -18.60 -17.81 -51.27
C LEU A 767 -17.91 -16.62 -50.62
N TYR A 768 -18.69 -15.79 -49.96
CA TYR A 768 -18.18 -14.88 -48.96
C TYR A 768 -18.38 -15.50 -47.60
N ASN A 769 -17.29 -15.56 -46.83
CA ASN A 769 -17.23 -16.22 -45.51
C ASN A 769 -16.91 -15.19 -44.44
N TRP A 770 -17.54 -15.32 -43.27
CA TRP A 770 -17.23 -14.54 -42.04
C TRP A 770 -17.33 -15.42 -40.84
N PHE A 771 -16.29 -15.35 -40.00
CA PHE A 771 -16.13 -16.20 -38.83
C PHE A 771 -15.71 -15.40 -37.65
N ASP A 772 -16.19 -15.86 -36.46
CA ASP A 772 -15.68 -15.49 -35.16
C ASP A 772 -14.72 -16.58 -34.69
N ASN A 773 -13.55 -16.20 -34.24
CA ASN A 773 -12.51 -17.08 -33.79
C ASN A 773 -12.16 -16.84 -32.33
N SER A 774 -11.79 -17.89 -31.63
CA SER A 774 -11.27 -17.82 -30.27
C SER A 774 -10.12 -18.79 -30.09
N VAL A 775 -9.06 -18.32 -29.43
CA VAL A 775 -7.93 -19.14 -28.99
C VAL A 775 -7.76 -18.99 -27.51
N SER A 776 -7.84 -20.09 -26.77
CA SER A 776 -7.68 -20.15 -25.34
C SER A 776 -6.65 -21.19 -24.93
N SER A 777 -6.06 -21.04 -23.76
CA SER A 777 -5.13 -21.99 -23.19
C SER A 777 -5.20 -21.99 -21.66
N ASP A 778 -4.70 -23.04 -21.04
CA ASP A 778 -4.75 -23.22 -19.59
C ASP A 778 -4.16 -22.00 -18.84
N ASN A 779 -4.94 -21.39 -17.98
CA ASN A 779 -4.54 -20.26 -17.11
C ASN A 779 -3.99 -19.02 -17.85
N ARG A 780 -4.37 -18.81 -19.11
CA ARG A 780 -3.99 -17.67 -19.94
C ARG A 780 -5.23 -16.96 -20.50
N SER A 781 -5.09 -15.68 -20.82
CA SER A 781 -6.19 -14.92 -21.41
C SER A 781 -6.56 -15.46 -22.79
N ALA A 782 -7.86 -15.62 -23.05
CA ALA A 782 -8.39 -15.94 -24.35
C ALA A 782 -8.17 -14.78 -25.32
N ASP A 783 -8.04 -15.11 -26.59
CA ASP A 783 -7.89 -14.20 -27.71
C ASP A 783 -9.01 -14.41 -28.71
N ASP A 784 -9.84 -13.40 -28.91
CA ASP A 784 -10.98 -13.43 -29.81
C ASP A 784 -10.71 -12.50 -31.01
N TYR A 785 -10.98 -12.97 -32.21
CA TYR A 785 -10.73 -12.22 -33.45
C TYR A 785 -11.64 -12.69 -34.60
N ASP A 786 -11.68 -11.95 -35.69
CA ASP A 786 -12.51 -12.24 -36.85
C ASP A 786 -11.69 -12.70 -38.02
N SER A 787 -12.29 -13.55 -38.86
CA SER A 787 -11.78 -13.84 -40.20
C SER A 787 -12.84 -13.65 -41.24
N ARG A 788 -12.45 -13.11 -42.39
CA ARG A 788 -13.35 -12.81 -43.52
C ARG A 788 -12.65 -13.01 -44.83
N GLY A 789 -13.42 -13.36 -45.85
CA GLY A 789 -12.91 -13.41 -47.21
C GLY A 789 -13.72 -14.24 -48.14
N VAL A 790 -13.23 -14.31 -49.35
CA VAL A 790 -13.85 -15.04 -50.45
C VAL A 790 -13.14 -16.34 -50.70
N THR A 791 -13.92 -17.42 -50.89
CA THR A 791 -13.45 -18.66 -51.47
C THR A 791 -14.17 -18.90 -52.82
N ALA A 792 -13.45 -19.40 -53.77
CA ALA A 792 -14.01 -19.64 -55.11
C ALA A 792 -13.41 -20.91 -55.72
N SER A 793 -14.18 -21.59 -56.49
CA SER A 793 -13.76 -22.84 -57.09
C SER A 793 -14.23 -22.99 -58.53
N VAL A 794 -13.41 -23.60 -59.33
CA VAL A 794 -13.78 -24.11 -60.66
C VAL A 794 -13.45 -25.59 -60.70
N GLU A 795 -14.41 -26.40 -61.06
CA GLU A 795 -14.29 -27.85 -61.21
C GLU A 795 -14.69 -28.26 -62.60
N GLY A 796 -13.98 -29.17 -63.17
CA GLY A 796 -14.33 -29.79 -64.44
C GLY A 796 -14.09 -31.28 -64.37
N GLY A 797 -14.88 -31.99 -65.14
CA GLY A 797 -14.76 -33.42 -65.26
C GLY A 797 -15.38 -33.93 -66.48
N TYR A 798 -15.17 -35.22 -66.77
CA TYR A 798 -15.79 -35.90 -67.91
C TYR A 798 -16.30 -37.23 -67.44
N THR A 799 -17.58 -37.54 -67.74
CA THR A 799 -18.24 -38.78 -67.34
C THR A 799 -18.28 -39.71 -68.51
N PHE A 800 -17.63 -40.86 -68.37
CA PHE A 800 -17.62 -41.95 -69.37
C PHE A 800 -18.54 -43.08 -68.91
N GLU A 801 -19.40 -43.58 -69.81
CA GLU A 801 -20.06 -44.83 -69.54
C GLU A 801 -19.09 -45.99 -69.92
N ALA A 802 -18.68 -46.73 -68.91
CA ALA A 802 -17.68 -47.79 -69.10
C ALA A 802 -18.31 -49.13 -69.52
N GLY A 803 -19.58 -49.31 -69.22
CA GLY A 803 -20.30 -50.53 -69.59
C GLY A 803 -21.59 -50.73 -68.82
N THR A 804 -22.37 -51.67 -69.23
CA THR A 804 -23.59 -52.13 -68.55
C THR A 804 -23.55 -53.64 -68.32
N PHE A 805 -24.07 -54.11 -67.18
CA PHE A 805 -24.15 -55.52 -66.88
C PHE A 805 -25.40 -55.78 -66.06
N SER A 806 -25.93 -56.99 -66.18
CA SER A 806 -27.04 -57.46 -65.41
C SER A 806 -26.53 -58.21 -64.17
N GLY A 807 -27.01 -57.84 -63.01
CA GLY A 807 -26.77 -58.52 -61.76
C GLY A 807 -27.75 -59.63 -61.49
N SER A 808 -27.63 -60.26 -60.32
CA SER A 808 -28.63 -61.22 -59.83
C SER A 808 -30.00 -60.58 -59.68
N GLU A 809 -31.07 -61.36 -59.93
CA GLU A 809 -32.45 -60.89 -59.76
C GLU A 809 -32.92 -59.74 -60.72
N GLY A 810 -32.29 -59.63 -61.92
CA GLY A 810 -32.67 -58.64 -62.92
C GLY A 810 -32.26 -57.21 -62.61
N THR A 811 -31.25 -57.01 -61.79
CA THR A 811 -30.69 -55.65 -61.55
C THR A 811 -29.90 -55.22 -62.79
N LEU A 812 -30.21 -54.06 -63.35
CA LEU A 812 -29.43 -53.41 -64.37
C LEU A 812 -28.45 -52.45 -63.77
N ASN A 813 -27.16 -52.64 -64.04
CA ASN A 813 -26.10 -51.76 -63.54
C ASN A 813 -25.41 -51.07 -64.73
N THR A 814 -25.27 -49.78 -64.66
CA THR A 814 -24.44 -49.00 -65.56
C THR A 814 -23.23 -48.53 -64.80
N TRP A 815 -22.07 -48.84 -65.36
CA TRP A 815 -20.79 -48.45 -64.78
C TRP A 815 -20.28 -47.17 -65.46
N TYR A 816 -19.93 -46.16 -64.54
CA TYR A 816 -19.40 -44.89 -65.02
C TYR A 816 -18.00 -44.66 -64.40
N VAL A 817 -17.14 -43.99 -65.14
CA VAL A 817 -15.82 -43.51 -64.71
C VAL A 817 -15.75 -42.00 -65.03
N GLN A 818 -15.37 -41.26 -64.03
CA GLN A 818 -15.37 -39.79 -64.09
C GLN A 818 -14.04 -39.23 -63.62
N PRO A 819 -13.09 -38.91 -64.50
CA PRO A 819 -11.95 -38.09 -64.14
C PRO A 819 -12.41 -36.67 -63.78
N GLN A 820 -11.79 -36.10 -62.72
CA GLN A 820 -12.15 -34.82 -62.18
C GLN A 820 -10.92 -33.96 -61.91
N ALA A 821 -11.05 -32.67 -62.10
CA ALA A 821 -10.08 -31.65 -61.69
C ALA A 821 -10.81 -30.46 -61.07
N GLN A 822 -10.30 -30.00 -59.93
CA GLN A 822 -10.83 -28.86 -59.26
C GLN A 822 -9.70 -27.92 -58.79
N ILE A 823 -9.89 -26.64 -58.99
CA ILE A 823 -9.04 -25.61 -58.44
C ILE A 823 -9.87 -24.74 -57.52
N THR A 824 -9.47 -24.61 -56.29
CA THR A 824 -10.12 -23.78 -55.27
C THR A 824 -9.17 -22.71 -54.79
N TRP A 825 -9.58 -21.46 -54.93
CA TRP A 825 -8.88 -20.32 -54.38
C TRP A 825 -9.45 -20.01 -52.99
N MET A 826 -8.57 -19.92 -51.99
CA MET A 826 -8.91 -19.77 -50.60
C MET A 826 -8.39 -18.42 -50.09
N GLY A 827 -9.26 -17.42 -50.04
CA GLY A 827 -8.90 -16.02 -49.77
C GLY A 827 -9.39 -15.49 -48.43
N VAL A 828 -9.84 -16.35 -47.52
CA VAL A 828 -10.21 -15.93 -46.17
C VAL A 828 -8.93 -15.68 -45.35
N LYS A 829 -8.91 -14.52 -44.73
CA LYS A 829 -7.79 -14.11 -43.84
C LYS A 829 -8.29 -13.60 -42.51
N ASP A 830 -7.46 -13.73 -41.50
CA ASP A 830 -7.69 -13.19 -40.20
C ASP A 830 -7.37 -11.69 -40.14
N SER A 831 -8.03 -10.99 -39.27
CA SER A 831 -7.61 -9.63 -38.89
C SER A 831 -6.28 -9.69 -38.12
N ASP A 832 -5.29 -8.95 -38.59
CA ASP A 832 -4.04 -8.74 -37.83
C ASP A 832 -4.38 -8.06 -36.51
N HIS A 833 -3.92 -8.65 -35.41
CA HIS A 833 -4.22 -8.13 -34.09
C HIS A 833 -3.10 -8.44 -33.10
N THR A 834 -3.19 -7.84 -31.92
CA THR A 834 -2.25 -8.07 -30.83
C THR A 834 -3.01 -8.68 -29.64
N ARG A 835 -2.50 -9.80 -29.17
CA ARG A 835 -3.02 -10.44 -27.94
C ARG A 835 -2.81 -9.56 -26.71
N LYS A 836 -3.55 -9.84 -25.64
CA LYS A 836 -3.41 -9.14 -24.36
C LYS A 836 -1.99 -9.24 -23.75
N ASP A 837 -1.25 -10.29 -24.09
CA ASP A 837 0.15 -10.47 -23.67
C ASP A 837 1.17 -9.69 -24.51
N GLY A 838 0.71 -8.89 -25.47
CA GLY A 838 1.55 -8.08 -26.35
C GLY A 838 2.05 -8.80 -27.60
N THR A 839 1.69 -10.07 -27.82
CA THR A 839 2.09 -10.82 -29.01
C THR A 839 1.27 -10.41 -30.22
N ARG A 840 1.93 -9.94 -31.28
CA ARG A 840 1.29 -9.65 -32.56
C ARG A 840 1.05 -10.95 -33.31
N ILE A 841 -0.19 -11.15 -33.75
CA ILE A 841 -0.65 -12.31 -34.51
C ILE A 841 -0.91 -11.93 -35.95
N GLU A 842 -0.27 -12.65 -36.85
CA GLU A 842 -0.51 -12.58 -38.31
C GLU A 842 -0.64 -14.03 -38.80
N THR A 843 -1.65 -14.37 -39.52
CA THR A 843 -1.79 -15.71 -40.14
C THR A 843 -1.35 -15.68 -41.60
N GLU A 844 -0.79 -16.79 -42.01
CA GLU A 844 -0.33 -17.00 -43.40
C GLU A 844 -1.09 -18.17 -44.03
N GLY A 845 -1.25 -18.12 -45.34
CA GLY A 845 -1.91 -19.17 -46.11
C GLY A 845 -3.13 -18.69 -46.87
N ASP A 846 -3.58 -17.44 -46.62
CA ASP A 846 -4.61 -16.80 -47.46
C ASP A 846 -4.13 -16.70 -48.90
N GLY A 847 -5.05 -16.90 -49.86
CA GLY A 847 -4.72 -17.01 -51.27
C GLY A 847 -4.11 -18.36 -51.66
N ASN A 848 -4.24 -19.39 -50.77
CA ASN A 848 -3.92 -20.75 -51.11
C ASN A 848 -4.73 -21.23 -52.32
N VAL A 849 -4.08 -21.83 -53.29
CA VAL A 849 -4.72 -22.49 -54.42
C VAL A 849 -4.65 -24.01 -54.19
N GLN A 850 -5.79 -24.59 -53.89
CA GLN A 850 -5.93 -26.04 -53.75
C GLN A 850 -6.29 -26.69 -55.08
N THR A 851 -5.48 -27.59 -55.55
CA THR A 851 -5.71 -28.37 -56.78
C THR A 851 -6.09 -29.78 -56.40
N ARG A 852 -7.19 -30.27 -56.88
CA ARG A 852 -7.63 -31.65 -56.74
C ARG A 852 -7.68 -32.36 -58.11
N LEU A 853 -7.01 -33.45 -58.27
CA LEU A 853 -7.06 -34.33 -59.44
C LEU A 853 -7.46 -35.72 -58.98
N GLY A 854 -8.46 -36.29 -59.62
CA GLY A 854 -8.93 -37.57 -59.19
C GLY A 854 -9.83 -38.30 -60.21
N VAL A 855 -10.23 -39.45 -59.81
CA VAL A 855 -11.15 -40.27 -60.52
C VAL A 855 -12.22 -40.80 -59.58
N LYS A 856 -13.48 -40.62 -60.03
CA LYS A 856 -14.65 -41.22 -59.40
C LYS A 856 -15.18 -42.32 -60.29
N THR A 857 -15.47 -43.45 -59.69
CA THR A 857 -16.16 -44.57 -60.37
C THR A 857 -17.39 -44.95 -59.59
N TYR A 858 -18.49 -45.11 -60.27
CA TYR A 858 -19.78 -45.41 -59.67
C TYR A 858 -20.63 -46.32 -60.52
N LEU A 859 -21.54 -47.02 -59.85
CA LEU A 859 -22.53 -47.88 -60.47
C LEU A 859 -23.92 -47.28 -60.35
N ASN A 860 -24.62 -47.01 -61.40
CA ASN A 860 -26.05 -46.69 -61.38
C ASN A 860 -26.83 -48.02 -61.43
N SER A 861 -27.43 -48.37 -60.27
CA SER A 861 -28.16 -49.62 -60.07
C SER A 861 -29.66 -49.37 -60.03
N HIS A 862 -30.37 -50.10 -60.86
CA HIS A 862 -31.83 -50.11 -60.87
C HIS A 862 -32.31 -51.56 -60.69
N HIS A 863 -33.12 -51.84 -59.63
CA HIS A 863 -33.72 -53.16 -59.39
C HIS A 863 -35.11 -53.24 -60.04
N GLN A 864 -35.47 -54.41 -60.57
CA GLN A 864 -36.79 -54.65 -61.20
C GLN A 864 -37.98 -54.33 -60.22
N ARG A 865 -37.82 -54.50 -58.95
CA ARG A 865 -38.85 -54.13 -57.97
C ARG A 865 -39.15 -52.64 -57.92
N ASP A 866 -38.26 -51.86 -58.51
CA ASP A 866 -38.37 -50.40 -58.52
C ASP A 866 -38.76 -49.88 -59.89
N ASP A 867 -39.11 -50.79 -60.81
CA ASP A 867 -39.63 -50.42 -62.13
C ASP A 867 -40.89 -49.58 -61.98
N GLY A 868 -40.85 -48.43 -62.62
CA GLY A 868 -41.92 -47.44 -62.54
C GLY A 868 -41.95 -46.58 -61.26
N LYS A 869 -41.08 -46.84 -60.35
CA LYS A 869 -41.01 -46.03 -59.12
C LYS A 869 -39.95 -44.95 -59.09
N GLN A 870 -39.17 -44.91 -60.22
CA GLN A 870 -38.08 -43.92 -60.40
C GLN A 870 -37.06 -43.90 -59.25
N ARG A 871 -36.74 -45.08 -58.71
CA ARG A 871 -35.72 -45.26 -57.64
C ARG A 871 -34.43 -45.78 -58.25
N GLU A 872 -33.31 -45.17 -57.87
CA GLU A 872 -32.00 -45.51 -58.31
C GLU A 872 -31.00 -45.40 -57.19
N PHE A 873 -29.98 -46.26 -57.14
CA PHE A 873 -28.91 -46.26 -56.16
C PHE A 873 -27.58 -46.22 -56.89
N GLN A 874 -26.69 -45.39 -56.50
CA GLN A 874 -25.36 -45.21 -57.06
C GLN A 874 -24.30 -45.34 -55.95
N PRO A 875 -23.80 -46.54 -55.63
CA PRO A 875 -22.60 -46.66 -54.88
C PRO A 875 -21.40 -46.18 -55.67
N TYR A 876 -20.47 -45.52 -54.97
CA TYR A 876 -19.29 -44.97 -55.62
C TYR A 876 -18.04 -45.08 -54.75
N ILE A 877 -16.88 -45.00 -55.39
CA ILE A 877 -15.57 -44.84 -54.78
C ILE A 877 -14.82 -43.77 -55.57
N GLU A 878 -14.10 -42.94 -54.88
CA GLU A 878 -13.35 -41.84 -55.46
C GLU A 878 -11.95 -41.81 -54.85
N ALA A 879 -10.95 -41.59 -55.67
CA ALA A 879 -9.57 -41.41 -55.28
C ALA A 879 -9.04 -40.11 -55.86
N ASN A 880 -8.41 -39.30 -55.04
CA ASN A 880 -7.88 -38.01 -55.38
C ASN A 880 -6.47 -37.77 -54.86
N TRP A 881 -5.74 -36.98 -55.62
CA TRP A 881 -4.58 -36.26 -55.18
C TRP A 881 -4.94 -34.78 -54.99
N ILE A 882 -4.56 -34.25 -53.80
CA ILE A 882 -4.84 -32.84 -53.45
C ILE A 882 -3.53 -32.14 -53.20
N ASN A 883 -3.31 -31.01 -53.80
CA ASN A 883 -2.13 -30.18 -53.60
C ASN A 883 -2.55 -28.77 -53.12
N ASN A 884 -1.89 -28.32 -52.05
CA ASN A 884 -2.01 -26.96 -51.55
C ASN A 884 -0.78 -26.13 -51.97
N SER A 885 -0.98 -24.98 -52.64
CA SER A 885 0.12 -24.10 -53.04
C SER A 885 0.80 -23.42 -51.87
N LYS A 886 0.08 -23.20 -50.79
CA LYS A 886 0.55 -22.57 -49.57
C LYS A 886 0.31 -23.50 -48.37
N VAL A 887 1.11 -23.31 -47.33
CA VAL A 887 0.95 -23.96 -46.02
C VAL A 887 0.35 -22.94 -45.09
N TYR A 888 -0.66 -23.33 -44.32
CA TYR A 888 -1.22 -22.50 -43.29
C TYR A 888 -0.22 -22.38 -42.13
N ALA A 889 0.01 -21.17 -41.68
CA ALA A 889 0.96 -20.83 -40.67
C ALA A 889 0.47 -19.64 -39.84
N VAL A 890 1.03 -19.47 -38.64
CA VAL A 890 0.88 -18.27 -37.84
C VAL A 890 2.24 -17.63 -37.61
N LYS A 891 2.27 -16.30 -37.73
CA LYS A 891 3.43 -15.49 -37.38
C LYS A 891 3.16 -14.78 -36.07
N MET A 892 3.98 -15.04 -35.08
CA MET A 892 3.86 -14.48 -33.74
C MET A 892 5.10 -13.62 -33.46
N ASN A 893 4.93 -12.31 -33.41
CA ASN A 893 6.02 -11.32 -33.33
C ASN A 893 7.10 -11.56 -34.41
N GLY A 894 6.68 -11.92 -35.63
CA GLY A 894 7.60 -12.15 -36.73
C GLY A 894 8.16 -13.60 -36.85
N GLN A 895 7.99 -14.46 -35.87
CA GLN A 895 8.37 -15.88 -35.95
C GLN A 895 7.21 -16.69 -36.54
N THR A 896 7.49 -17.39 -37.62
CA THR A 896 6.50 -18.25 -38.30
C THR A 896 6.52 -19.67 -37.74
N VAL A 897 5.34 -20.19 -37.40
CA VAL A 897 5.09 -21.59 -37.07
C VAL A 897 4.10 -22.14 -38.08
N GLY A 898 4.48 -23.13 -38.83
CA GLY A 898 3.68 -23.67 -39.96
C GLY A 898 3.12 -25.05 -39.66
N ARG A 899 1.98 -25.32 -40.29
CA ARG A 899 1.36 -26.65 -40.32
C ARG A 899 2.19 -27.60 -41.24
N GLU A 900 2.32 -28.83 -40.82
CA GLU A 900 3.10 -29.82 -41.55
C GLU A 900 2.18 -30.88 -42.18
N GLY A 901 2.66 -31.48 -43.28
CA GLY A 901 2.08 -32.67 -43.88
C GLY A 901 0.84 -32.47 -44.76
N ALA A 902 0.34 -31.24 -44.90
CA ALA A 902 -0.89 -30.96 -45.63
C ALA A 902 -0.69 -30.38 -47.07
N ARG A 903 0.55 -30.31 -47.56
CA ARG A 903 0.84 -29.82 -48.90
C ARG A 903 0.36 -30.77 -50.00
N ASN A 904 0.65 -32.04 -49.85
CA ASN A 904 0.20 -33.08 -50.77
C ASN A 904 -0.60 -34.12 -49.99
N LEU A 905 -1.81 -34.39 -50.39
CA LEU A 905 -2.74 -35.29 -49.73
C LEU A 905 -3.24 -36.34 -50.69
N GLY A 906 -3.32 -37.57 -50.23
CA GLY A 906 -4.07 -38.62 -50.88
C GLY A 906 -5.44 -38.75 -50.23
N GLU A 907 -6.47 -38.88 -51.00
CA GLU A 907 -7.85 -38.99 -50.52
C GLU A 907 -8.54 -40.19 -51.14
N VAL A 908 -9.25 -40.92 -50.29
CA VAL A 908 -10.22 -41.93 -50.76
C VAL A 908 -11.56 -41.60 -50.10
N ARG A 909 -12.59 -41.60 -50.93
CA ARG A 909 -13.95 -41.37 -50.54
C ARG A 909 -14.85 -42.45 -51.08
N THR A 910 -15.81 -42.91 -50.31
CA THR A 910 -16.81 -43.89 -50.69
C THR A 910 -18.17 -43.46 -50.19
N GLY A 911 -19.21 -43.79 -50.94
CA GLY A 911 -20.56 -43.42 -50.54
C GLY A 911 -21.63 -43.99 -51.42
N VAL A 912 -22.84 -43.54 -51.18
CA VAL A 912 -24.03 -43.93 -51.97
C VAL A 912 -24.85 -42.69 -52.22
N GLU A 913 -25.28 -42.57 -53.45
CA GLU A 913 -26.29 -41.58 -53.88
C GLU A 913 -27.55 -42.30 -54.28
N ALA A 914 -28.70 -41.81 -53.79
CA ALA A 914 -29.99 -42.47 -53.97
C ALA A 914 -31.03 -41.48 -54.48
N LYS A 915 -31.65 -41.81 -55.57
CA LYS A 915 -32.91 -41.19 -56.00
C LYS A 915 -34.08 -41.99 -55.44
N VAL A 916 -34.79 -41.38 -54.48
CA VAL A 916 -35.89 -42.08 -53.76
C VAL A 916 -37.18 -41.97 -54.55
N ASN A 917 -37.40 -40.83 -55.22
CA ASN A 917 -38.49 -40.57 -56.15
C ASN A 917 -38.13 -39.38 -57.04
N ASN A 918 -39.03 -38.91 -57.87
CA ASN A 918 -38.79 -37.74 -58.78
C ASN A 918 -38.40 -36.46 -58.07
N ASN A 919 -38.80 -36.31 -56.81
CA ASN A 919 -38.64 -35.06 -56.07
C ASN A 919 -37.55 -35.14 -55.04
N LEU A 920 -37.21 -36.35 -54.52
CA LEU A 920 -36.31 -36.53 -53.42
C LEU A 920 -35.07 -37.34 -53.79
N SER A 921 -33.91 -36.79 -53.56
CA SER A 921 -32.61 -37.44 -53.64
C SER A 921 -31.89 -37.35 -52.31
N LEU A 922 -31.19 -38.42 -51.97
CA LEU A 922 -30.36 -38.52 -50.73
C LEU A 922 -28.97 -38.98 -51.10
N TRP A 923 -27.97 -38.52 -50.44
CA TRP A 923 -26.61 -39.01 -50.57
C TRP A 923 -25.85 -38.97 -49.26
N GLY A 924 -24.88 -39.82 -49.15
CA GLY A 924 -24.01 -39.87 -48.03
C GLY A 924 -22.66 -40.50 -48.37
N ASN A 925 -21.62 -40.03 -47.71
CA ASN A 925 -20.28 -40.56 -47.95
C ASN A 925 -19.41 -40.48 -46.71
N VAL A 926 -18.33 -41.20 -46.74
CA VAL A 926 -17.20 -41.15 -45.81
C VAL A 926 -15.92 -41.01 -46.62
N GLY A 927 -15.06 -40.12 -46.22
CA GLY A 927 -13.78 -39.91 -46.86
C GLY A 927 -12.65 -39.77 -45.86
N VAL A 928 -11.46 -40.18 -46.33
CA VAL A 928 -10.22 -40.07 -45.54
C VAL A 928 -9.17 -39.39 -46.40
N GLN A 929 -8.54 -38.36 -45.86
CA GLN A 929 -7.37 -37.73 -46.44
C GLN A 929 -6.14 -38.07 -45.59
N LEU A 930 -5.04 -38.38 -46.22
CA LEU A 930 -3.76 -38.69 -45.58
C LEU A 930 -2.66 -37.84 -46.22
N GLY A 931 -1.82 -37.27 -45.37
CA GLY A 931 -0.64 -36.53 -45.78
C GLY A 931 0.61 -37.02 -45.13
N ASP A 932 1.68 -36.27 -45.29
CA ASP A 932 2.94 -36.52 -44.63
C ASP A 932 2.86 -36.19 -43.12
N LYS A 933 3.87 -36.63 -42.38
CA LYS A 933 4.08 -36.25 -40.95
C LYS A 933 2.86 -36.49 -40.07
N GLY A 934 2.03 -37.48 -40.40
CA GLY A 934 0.87 -37.84 -39.61
C GLY A 934 -0.39 -36.98 -39.81
N TYR A 935 -0.44 -36.17 -40.86
CA TYR A 935 -1.66 -35.50 -41.23
C TYR A 935 -2.75 -36.48 -41.65
N SER A 936 -3.94 -36.35 -41.10
CA SER A 936 -5.12 -37.12 -41.47
C SER A 936 -6.38 -36.31 -41.26
N ASP A 937 -7.33 -36.51 -42.17
CA ASP A 937 -8.66 -35.95 -42.08
C ASP A 937 -9.72 -36.97 -42.44
N THR A 938 -10.66 -37.22 -41.57
CA THR A 938 -11.78 -38.13 -41.77
C THR A 938 -13.07 -37.34 -41.75
N GLN A 939 -13.90 -37.51 -42.78
CA GLN A 939 -15.11 -36.76 -42.95
C GLN A 939 -16.27 -37.69 -43.28
N GLY A 940 -17.44 -37.41 -42.73
CA GLY A 940 -18.72 -37.98 -43.11
C GLY A 940 -19.68 -36.86 -43.59
N MET A 941 -20.48 -37.14 -44.58
CA MET A 941 -21.46 -36.22 -45.12
C MET A 941 -22.78 -36.91 -45.40
N LEU A 942 -23.85 -36.19 -45.14
CA LEU A 942 -25.22 -36.52 -45.51
C LEU A 942 -25.83 -35.35 -46.25
N GLY A 943 -26.47 -35.61 -47.39
CA GLY A 943 -27.16 -34.62 -48.20
C GLY A 943 -28.57 -35.02 -48.57
N VAL A 944 -29.39 -34.03 -48.79
CA VAL A 944 -30.77 -34.16 -49.26
C VAL A 944 -31.07 -33.05 -50.26
N LYS A 945 -31.77 -33.43 -51.31
CA LYS A 945 -32.28 -32.50 -52.35
C LYS A 945 -33.75 -32.77 -52.57
N TYR A 946 -34.52 -31.74 -52.54
CA TYR A 946 -35.94 -31.76 -52.88
C TYR A 946 -36.19 -30.81 -54.05
N SER A 947 -36.92 -31.32 -55.06
CA SER A 947 -37.28 -30.61 -56.26
C SER A 947 -38.82 -30.61 -56.45
N TRP A 948 -39.38 -29.45 -56.77
CA TRP A 948 -40.86 -29.27 -56.97
C TRP A 948 -41.20 -28.53 -58.23
#